data_6150da23add66c6e0b82544d6298d81c
#
_entry.id   6150da23add66c6e0b82544d6298d81c
#
_cell.length_a   1.000
_cell.length_b   1.000
_cell.length_c   1.000
_cell.angle_alpha   90.00
_cell.angle_beta   90.00
_cell.angle_gamma   90.00
#
_symmetry.space_group_name_H-M   'P 1'
#
loop_
_entity.id
_entity.type
_entity.pdbx_description
1 polymer ?
#
loop_
_entity_poly.entity_id
_entity_poly.type
_entity_poly.pdbx_seq_one_letter_code
_entity_poly.pdbx_strand_id
1 'polypeptide(L)'
;MEKAVYGLYAREDIVHPDGATGVIYKAGDKVASLTTNEKGEAVAENLYLGKYFVKEITPPTGYLTDKNEYDLVCDYEGDLVAVVERSCTSLEQVKKQPFQIIKAANNGNTDAALLEGAGFTAYLVSSLTVKEDGTYDFDSVTPVVLGENGATEIFTDKKGYAVSIPLPYGTYVVRETTTPHNYKPVDDFIVRITEHKPTEPQVWRVLLDDEFSAKLKITKQDDETKKTVLAAGTEFKIYDMDNEKYVEQVTTYPTTIVHKSYFTDADGYLILPQNLKIGHYRIEEVTAPDGYTINKNYAEIKVDSDTLYQIEPVSGDAIIEVVYENHPVKGELTVVKKGEVLKDYGKDFKYEMENLAGAVFAIYAAEDIYTADFQKDDAGNRILEYAKDTLVAELTTDETGSATIKNLPLGNYRVVEKTAPDGFVHKKAEQNVQFVYVDQDTPAVVESVEFINERQKVEISVEKQDAENGSTIAGAEFGLYAKEDIKAGGKVIVKADEQLCTAVTGEDGTAIFEQNLPFGSYYIKELQAPDGFVSSDEIIEVTVSYQGQDVEVVRLKEIFKNQPTTVEFRKSDLTTGEELPGAKLEVTDQDGTVVDEWTSGTEPHIIKELEVGKEYTLTETLPADGYVLSLIHISEPTRRTPI
;
A
#
# COMPACT_ATOMS: atom_id res chain seq x y z
N MET A 1 31.44 -23.69 32.57
CA MET A 1 31.52 -22.46 33.40
C MET A 1 32.89 -21.86 33.21
N GLU A 2 32.96 -20.56 33.03
CA GLU A 2 34.18 -19.78 32.78
C GLU A 2 34.84 -19.34 34.11
N LYS A 3 36.15 -19.19 34.09
CA LYS A 3 36.94 -18.61 35.18
C LYS A 3 37.04 -19.44 36.50
N ALA A 4 36.67 -20.70 36.48
CA ALA A 4 37.03 -21.59 37.53
C ALA A 4 38.56 -21.86 37.50
N VAL A 5 39.22 -21.82 38.60
CA VAL A 5 40.66 -22.10 38.68
C VAL A 5 40.90 -23.43 39.36
N TYR A 6 41.51 -24.33 38.64
CA TYR A 6 41.92 -25.65 39.13
C TYR A 6 43.43 -25.74 39.28
N GLY A 7 43.88 -26.50 40.26
CA GLY A 7 45.24 -26.95 40.34
C GLY A 7 45.32 -28.39 39.84
N LEU A 8 46.30 -28.67 38.99
CA LEU A 8 46.71 -30.01 38.65
C LEU A 8 47.87 -30.35 39.53
N TYR A 9 47.82 -31.45 40.25
CA TYR A 9 48.82 -31.91 41.21
C TYR A 9 49.31 -33.33 40.92
N ALA A 10 50.55 -33.63 41.21
CA ALA A 10 51.06 -34.97 41.14
C ALA A 10 50.48 -35.85 42.30
N ARG A 11 49.87 -37.00 41.98
CA ARG A 11 49.28 -37.92 42.94
C ARG A 11 50.41 -38.81 43.55
N GLU A 12 51.49 -39.03 42.82
CA GLU A 12 52.72 -39.79 43.18
C GLU A 12 53.92 -39.02 42.62
N ASP A 13 55.14 -39.49 42.97
CA ASP A 13 56.32 -38.92 42.37
C ASP A 13 56.42 -39.17 40.90
N ILE A 14 56.37 -38.11 40.08
CA ILE A 14 56.45 -38.16 38.61
C ILE A 14 57.94 -38.14 38.25
N VAL A 15 58.38 -39.21 37.62
CA VAL A 15 59.81 -39.41 37.29
C VAL A 15 59.99 -39.18 35.78
N HIS A 16 61.08 -38.57 35.42
CA HIS A 16 61.41 -38.36 34.01
C HIS A 16 61.68 -39.72 33.32
N PRO A 17 61.17 -39.94 32.11
CA PRO A 17 61.22 -41.23 31.41
C PRO A 17 62.62 -41.64 31.01
N ASP A 18 63.63 -40.75 31.07
CA ASP A 18 65.05 -41.08 30.78
C ASP A 18 65.76 -41.92 31.87
N GLY A 19 65.09 -42.11 32.99
CA GLY A 19 65.62 -42.86 34.13
C GLY A 19 66.82 -42.22 34.79
N ALA A 20 67.30 -41.06 34.35
CA ALA A 20 68.53 -40.39 34.87
C ALA A 20 68.21 -39.03 35.54
N THR A 21 67.25 -38.30 35.05
CA THR A 21 66.89 -36.96 35.56
C THR A 21 66.22 -37.01 36.93
N GLY A 22 65.63 -38.13 37.31
CA GLY A 22 64.93 -38.30 38.56
C GLY A 22 63.54 -37.77 38.65
N VAL A 23 63.12 -37.36 39.87
CA VAL A 23 61.75 -36.88 40.14
C VAL A 23 61.57 -35.46 39.60
N ILE A 24 60.61 -35.29 38.71
CA ILE A 24 60.24 -33.98 38.17
C ILE A 24 59.23 -33.28 39.08
N TYR A 25 58.25 -34.00 39.58
CA TYR A 25 57.28 -33.52 40.58
C TYR A 25 57.19 -34.55 41.71
N LYS A 26 57.19 -34.08 42.91
CA LYS A 26 56.94 -34.95 44.09
C LYS A 26 55.43 -35.11 44.30
N ALA A 27 55.01 -36.18 44.90
CA ALA A 27 53.65 -36.38 45.33
C ALA A 27 53.09 -35.14 46.06
N GLY A 28 52.03 -34.56 45.64
CA GLY A 28 51.40 -33.33 46.15
C GLY A 28 51.89 -32.03 45.54
N ASP A 29 52.95 -32.06 44.70
CA ASP A 29 53.39 -30.85 44.01
C ASP A 29 52.36 -30.36 43.01
N LYS A 30 52.21 -29.02 42.93
CA LYS A 30 51.33 -28.38 41.89
C LYS A 30 52.06 -28.35 40.55
N VAL A 31 51.54 -29.07 39.60
CA VAL A 31 52.08 -29.19 38.25
C VAL A 31 51.64 -28.03 37.34
N ALA A 32 50.37 -27.67 37.43
CA ALA A 32 49.78 -26.58 36.59
C ALA A 32 48.61 -25.87 37.29
N SER A 33 48.36 -24.67 36.87
CA SER A 33 47.12 -23.92 37.18
C SER A 33 46.31 -23.82 35.91
N LEU A 34 45.08 -24.26 35.99
CA LEU A 34 44.16 -24.32 34.86
C LEU A 34 43.01 -23.37 35.11
N THR A 35 42.70 -22.51 34.15
CA THR A 35 41.53 -21.63 34.22
C THR A 35 40.57 -21.99 33.10
N THR A 36 39.31 -22.23 33.44
CA THR A 36 38.29 -22.60 32.44
C THR A 36 37.93 -21.43 31.54
N ASN A 37 37.75 -21.73 30.25
CA ASN A 37 37.32 -20.83 29.20
C ASN A 37 35.78 -20.68 29.20
N GLU A 38 35.21 -19.95 28.20
CA GLU A 38 33.78 -19.75 28.03
C GLU A 38 32.98 -21.05 27.89
N LYS A 39 33.61 -22.12 27.39
CA LYS A 39 32.97 -23.45 27.29
C LYS A 39 33.04 -24.23 28.60
N GLY A 40 33.74 -23.71 29.59
CA GLY A 40 33.98 -24.41 30.86
C GLY A 40 35.11 -25.46 30.78
N GLU A 41 36.01 -25.35 29.81
CA GLU A 41 37.09 -26.29 29.55
C GLU A 41 38.45 -25.67 29.94
N ALA A 42 39.33 -26.46 30.46
CA ALA A 42 40.75 -26.11 30.67
C ALA A 42 41.61 -27.32 30.35
N VAL A 43 42.73 -27.10 29.71
CA VAL A 43 43.62 -28.16 29.23
C VAL A 43 45.03 -27.93 29.80
N ALA A 44 45.65 -29.01 30.25
CA ALA A 44 47.08 -29.08 30.51
C ALA A 44 47.73 -29.98 29.47
N GLU A 45 48.73 -29.49 28.81
CA GLU A 45 49.44 -30.20 27.75
C GLU A 45 50.87 -30.53 28.19
N ASN A 46 51.53 -31.45 27.49
CA ASN A 46 52.93 -31.84 27.69
C ASN A 46 53.23 -32.36 29.11
N LEU A 47 52.28 -33.12 29.66
CA LEU A 47 52.48 -33.78 30.94
C LEU A 47 53.31 -35.07 30.79
N TYR A 48 54.14 -35.42 31.79
CA TYR A 48 54.78 -36.72 31.87
C TYR A 48 53.75 -37.82 32.20
N LEU A 49 54.03 -39.06 31.84
CA LEU A 49 53.17 -40.16 32.26
C LEU A 49 53.24 -40.31 33.78
N GLY A 50 52.10 -40.64 34.40
CA GLY A 50 51.99 -40.78 35.85
C GLY A 50 50.56 -40.50 36.33
N LYS A 51 50.43 -40.47 37.67
CA LYS A 51 49.12 -40.20 38.29
C LYS A 51 49.04 -38.77 38.78
N TYR A 52 47.96 -38.12 38.42
CA TYR A 52 47.66 -36.74 38.77
C TYR A 52 46.32 -36.67 39.47
N PHE A 53 46.05 -35.56 40.09
CA PHE A 53 44.70 -35.18 40.50
C PHE A 53 44.47 -33.71 40.26
N VAL A 54 43.21 -33.42 39.90
CA VAL A 54 42.69 -32.04 39.69
C VAL A 54 41.85 -31.66 40.91
N LYS A 55 42.13 -30.48 41.47
CA LYS A 55 41.35 -29.91 42.57
C LYS A 55 41.02 -28.46 42.30
N GLU A 56 39.80 -28.05 42.59
CA GLU A 56 39.42 -26.66 42.47
C GLU A 56 40.13 -25.79 43.52
N ILE A 57 40.69 -24.67 43.08
CA ILE A 57 41.32 -23.66 43.92
C ILE A 57 40.36 -22.47 44.14
N THR A 58 39.75 -22.01 43.05
CA THR A 58 38.86 -20.88 43.09
C THR A 58 37.64 -21.19 42.20
N PRO A 59 36.45 -21.26 42.77
CA PRO A 59 35.24 -21.48 41.99
C PRO A 59 34.87 -20.24 41.15
N PRO A 60 34.04 -20.40 40.13
CA PRO A 60 33.42 -19.28 39.45
C PRO A 60 32.63 -18.42 40.44
N THR A 61 32.49 -17.13 40.13
CA THR A 61 31.72 -16.22 40.97
C THR A 61 30.29 -16.75 41.21
N GLY A 62 29.90 -16.83 42.48
CA GLY A 62 28.59 -17.31 42.87
C GLY A 62 28.48 -18.80 43.17
N TYR A 63 29.55 -19.53 43.06
CA TYR A 63 29.57 -20.96 43.32
C TYR A 63 30.39 -21.30 44.60
N LEU A 64 30.17 -22.46 45.11
CA LEU A 64 30.95 -23.02 46.20
C LEU A 64 32.14 -23.76 45.60
N THR A 65 33.28 -23.75 46.34
CA THR A 65 34.43 -24.51 45.93
C THR A 65 34.10 -26.01 45.96
N ASP A 66 34.35 -26.70 44.87
CA ASP A 66 34.29 -28.15 44.82
C ASP A 66 35.51 -28.70 45.61
N LYS A 67 35.26 -29.42 46.68
CA LYS A 67 36.29 -30.00 47.55
C LYS A 67 36.76 -31.36 47.05
N ASN A 68 36.17 -31.89 46.02
CA ASN A 68 36.58 -33.17 45.48
C ASN A 68 37.92 -33.07 44.76
N GLU A 69 38.64 -34.17 44.81
CA GLU A 69 39.84 -34.39 44.02
C GLU A 69 39.52 -35.41 42.92
N TYR A 70 39.92 -35.09 41.69
CA TYR A 70 39.61 -35.89 40.51
C TYR A 70 40.92 -36.52 40.03
N ASP A 71 41.07 -37.83 40.22
CA ASP A 71 42.24 -38.57 39.80
C ASP A 71 42.25 -38.76 38.26
N LEU A 72 43.46 -38.55 37.72
CA LEU A 72 43.77 -38.76 36.30
C LEU A 72 44.99 -39.67 36.20
N VAL A 73 44.83 -40.78 35.51
CA VAL A 73 45.91 -41.77 35.32
C VAL A 73 46.35 -41.71 33.85
N CYS A 74 47.54 -41.20 33.63
CA CYS A 74 48.17 -41.08 32.34
C CYS A 74 49.27 -42.19 32.20
N ASP A 75 48.83 -43.41 31.96
CA ASP A 75 49.66 -44.55 31.73
C ASP A 75 50.04 -44.72 30.24
N TYR A 76 51.17 -45.41 30.02
CA TYR A 76 51.61 -45.74 28.70
C TYR A 76 50.55 -46.68 27.98
N GLU A 77 50.11 -46.31 26.81
CA GLU A 77 49.06 -47.02 26.03
C GLU A 77 49.61 -47.73 24.76
N GLY A 78 50.94 -47.74 24.61
CA GLY A 78 51.62 -48.42 23.50
C GLY A 78 52.25 -47.45 22.50
N ASP A 79 53.15 -47.98 21.67
CA ASP A 79 54.05 -47.25 20.77
C ASP A 79 53.32 -46.44 19.69
N LEU A 80 52.06 -46.75 19.44
CA LEU A 80 51.22 -46.07 18.42
C LEU A 80 50.39 -44.94 18.98
N VAL A 81 50.40 -44.71 20.30
CA VAL A 81 49.65 -43.63 20.97
C VAL A 81 50.62 -42.50 21.25
N ALA A 82 50.55 -41.46 20.44
CA ALA A 82 51.42 -40.28 20.57
C ALA A 82 51.05 -39.39 21.76
N VAL A 83 49.78 -39.33 22.12
CA VAL A 83 49.25 -38.52 23.23
C VAL A 83 48.21 -39.32 23.98
N VAL A 84 48.38 -39.44 25.28
CA VAL A 84 47.39 -40.03 26.19
C VAL A 84 46.49 -38.92 26.71
N GLU A 85 45.21 -38.94 26.31
CA GLU A 85 44.21 -37.95 26.73
C GLU A 85 43.40 -38.46 27.93
N ARG A 86 43.22 -37.61 28.92
CA ARG A 86 42.36 -37.86 30.09
C ARG A 86 41.53 -36.64 30.40
N SER A 87 40.33 -36.87 30.86
CA SER A 87 39.42 -35.80 31.25
C SER A 87 38.70 -36.12 32.56
N CYS A 88 38.37 -35.10 33.28
CA CYS A 88 37.46 -35.17 34.43
C CYS A 88 36.44 -34.04 34.34
N THR A 89 35.33 -34.20 35.05
CA THR A 89 34.28 -33.21 35.13
C THR A 89 33.98 -32.87 36.57
N SER A 90 34.11 -31.60 36.94
CA SER A 90 33.68 -31.04 38.21
C SER A 90 32.28 -30.47 38.12
N LEU A 91 31.45 -30.68 39.12
CA LEU A 91 30.10 -30.15 39.22
C LEU A 91 30.05 -29.06 40.29
N GLU A 92 29.67 -27.88 39.82
CA GLU A 92 29.61 -26.69 40.68
C GLU A 92 28.25 -26.61 41.42
N GLN A 93 28.32 -26.20 42.67
CA GLN A 93 27.15 -25.93 43.48
C GLN A 93 26.99 -24.42 43.68
N VAL A 94 25.86 -23.86 43.19
CA VAL A 94 25.56 -22.44 43.35
C VAL A 94 25.34 -22.08 44.84
N LYS A 95 25.84 -20.92 45.28
CA LYS A 95 25.52 -20.32 46.58
C LYS A 95 24.05 -20.00 46.65
N LYS A 96 23.42 -20.22 47.80
CA LYS A 96 22.00 -19.95 48.01
C LYS A 96 21.73 -19.37 49.39
N GLN A 97 20.73 -18.42 49.44
CA GLN A 97 20.25 -17.86 50.72
C GLN A 97 18.80 -17.40 50.56
N PRO A 98 17.89 -17.60 51.52
CA PRO A 98 16.56 -16.99 51.51
C PRO A 98 16.62 -15.51 51.93
N PHE A 99 15.63 -14.71 51.50
CA PHE A 99 15.37 -13.41 52.07
C PHE A 99 14.06 -13.45 52.87
N GLN A 100 13.87 -12.45 53.76
CA GLN A 100 12.71 -12.35 54.63
C GLN A 100 12.21 -10.90 54.76
N ILE A 101 10.94 -10.74 54.96
CA ILE A 101 10.25 -9.46 55.08
C ILE A 101 9.26 -9.46 56.26
N ILE A 102 9.01 -8.27 56.82
CA ILE A 102 7.87 -7.96 57.66
C ILE A 102 7.08 -6.84 57.03
N LYS A 103 5.78 -7.01 56.93
CA LYS A 103 4.85 -6.05 56.38
C LYS A 103 3.99 -5.43 57.50
N ALA A 104 3.94 -4.11 57.55
CA ALA A 104 3.13 -3.36 58.53
C ALA A 104 2.47 -2.13 57.92
N ALA A 105 1.40 -1.64 58.48
CA ALA A 105 0.75 -0.40 58.08
C ALA A 105 1.52 0.82 58.56
N ASN A 106 1.65 1.84 57.69
CA ASN A 106 2.18 3.15 58.04
C ASN A 106 1.08 4.03 58.66
N ASN A 107 0.71 3.74 59.92
CA ASN A 107 -0.34 4.48 60.60
C ASN A 107 0.18 5.58 61.55
N GLY A 108 1.51 5.82 61.54
CA GLY A 108 2.15 6.86 62.36
C GLY A 108 2.22 6.48 63.86
N ASN A 109 1.84 5.27 64.26
CA ASN A 109 1.85 4.81 65.63
C ASN A 109 3.02 3.89 65.89
N THR A 110 3.41 3.78 67.19
CA THR A 110 4.47 2.83 67.64
C THR A 110 4.06 1.37 67.51
N ASP A 111 2.76 1.09 67.48
CA ASP A 111 2.18 -0.25 67.28
C ASP A 111 1.61 -0.34 65.84
N ALA A 112 2.53 -0.50 64.88
CA ALA A 112 2.12 -0.67 63.48
C ALA A 112 1.33 -1.98 63.31
N ALA A 113 0.13 -1.92 62.68
CA ALA A 113 -0.64 -3.09 62.34
C ALA A 113 0.13 -3.97 61.36
N LEU A 114 0.36 -5.23 61.73
CA LEU A 114 0.98 -6.22 60.84
C LEU A 114 0.01 -6.66 59.77
N LEU A 115 0.44 -6.66 58.52
CA LEU A 115 -0.41 -6.88 57.35
C LEU A 115 -0.27 -8.32 56.83
N GLU A 116 -1.34 -9.10 56.91
CA GLU A 116 -1.47 -10.42 56.31
C GLU A 116 -1.83 -10.31 54.83
N GLY A 117 -1.32 -11.24 54.02
CA GLY A 117 -1.72 -11.38 52.60
C GLY A 117 -0.96 -10.50 51.63
N ALA A 118 0.06 -9.78 52.05
CA ALA A 118 0.97 -9.13 51.11
C ALA A 118 1.76 -10.19 50.31
N GLY A 119 1.62 -10.16 48.98
CA GLY A 119 2.30 -11.07 48.05
C GLY A 119 3.49 -10.44 47.35
N PHE A 120 4.58 -11.19 47.26
CA PHE A 120 5.84 -10.72 46.68
C PHE A 120 6.36 -11.69 45.63
N THR A 121 6.73 -11.13 44.46
CA THR A 121 7.45 -11.83 43.39
C THR A 121 8.88 -11.31 43.29
N ALA A 122 9.78 -12.09 42.70
CA ALA A 122 11.14 -11.65 42.44
C ALA A 122 11.61 -12.01 41.04
N TYR A 123 12.42 -11.16 40.45
CA TYR A 123 12.96 -11.32 39.11
C TYR A 123 14.49 -11.21 39.17
N LEU A 124 15.18 -12.07 38.44
CA LEU A 124 16.61 -11.97 38.29
C LEU A 124 16.98 -10.76 37.40
N VAL A 125 17.76 -9.82 37.93
CA VAL A 125 18.06 -8.56 37.18
C VAL A 125 18.71 -8.84 35.83
N SER A 126 19.54 -9.86 35.71
CA SER A 126 20.21 -10.20 34.44
C SER A 126 19.27 -10.77 33.36
N SER A 127 18.03 -11.11 33.70
CA SER A 127 17.02 -11.55 32.76
C SER A 127 16.06 -10.42 32.31
N LEU A 128 16.13 -9.27 32.98
CA LEU A 128 15.27 -8.11 32.65
C LEU A 128 15.92 -7.21 31.60
N THR A 129 15.13 -6.70 30.71
CA THR A 129 15.51 -5.60 29.81
C THR A 129 15.15 -4.27 30.43
N VAL A 130 15.93 -3.24 30.13
CA VAL A 130 15.67 -1.88 30.60
C VAL A 130 14.95 -1.14 29.47
N LYS A 131 13.79 -0.56 29.77
CA LYS A 131 13.03 0.29 28.86
C LYS A 131 13.74 1.63 28.67
N GLU A 132 13.30 2.42 27.67
CA GLU A 132 13.88 3.76 27.37
C GLU A 132 13.78 4.73 28.54
N ASP A 133 12.76 4.60 29.39
CA ASP A 133 12.54 5.39 30.60
C ASP A 133 13.43 4.96 31.79
N GLY A 134 14.25 3.95 31.60
CA GLY A 134 15.14 3.40 32.64
C GLY A 134 14.49 2.38 33.58
N THR A 135 13.21 2.05 33.39
CA THR A 135 12.53 1.01 34.16
C THR A 135 12.78 -0.39 33.62
N TYR A 136 12.49 -1.41 34.41
CA TYR A 136 12.60 -2.80 33.96
C TYR A 136 11.34 -3.26 33.24
N ASP A 137 11.53 -4.05 32.18
CA ASP A 137 10.43 -4.76 31.52
C ASP A 137 10.20 -6.10 32.22
N PHE A 138 9.13 -6.19 33.00
CA PHE A 138 8.73 -7.40 33.72
C PHE A 138 7.81 -8.31 32.91
N ASP A 139 7.17 -7.80 31.85
CA ASP A 139 6.13 -8.52 31.09
C ASP A 139 6.71 -9.64 30.24
N SER A 140 7.97 -9.49 29.85
CA SER A 140 8.68 -10.46 29.01
C SER A 140 9.37 -11.58 29.80
N VAL A 141 9.38 -11.51 31.16
CA VAL A 141 10.16 -12.40 32.01
C VAL A 141 9.31 -13.08 33.09
N THR A 142 9.47 -14.39 33.24
CA THR A 142 8.80 -15.13 34.31
C THR A 142 9.51 -14.90 35.66
N PRO A 143 8.79 -14.61 36.76
CA PRO A 143 9.37 -14.48 38.08
C PRO A 143 10.06 -15.76 38.53
N VAL A 144 11.03 -15.63 39.41
CA VAL A 144 11.72 -16.79 39.98
C VAL A 144 10.84 -17.48 41.04
N VAL A 145 11.09 -18.76 41.23
CA VAL A 145 10.40 -19.52 42.27
C VAL A 145 10.84 -19.03 43.64
N LEU A 146 9.89 -18.62 44.49
CA LEU A 146 10.12 -18.09 45.82
C LEU A 146 9.63 -19.03 46.97
N GLY A 147 8.62 -19.81 46.65
CA GLY A 147 7.96 -20.68 47.63
C GLY A 147 8.09 -22.16 47.32
N GLU A 148 7.58 -23.00 48.21
CA GLU A 148 7.50 -24.46 48.02
C GLU A 148 6.56 -24.77 46.83
N ASN A 149 6.68 -25.97 46.26
CA ASN A 149 5.83 -26.46 45.15
C ASN A 149 5.89 -25.61 43.87
N GLY A 150 6.97 -24.83 43.68
CA GLY A 150 7.14 -24.01 42.49
C GLY A 150 6.41 -22.67 42.54
N ALA A 151 5.96 -22.21 43.69
CA ALA A 151 5.28 -20.93 43.85
C ALA A 151 6.25 -19.78 43.51
N THR A 152 5.84 -18.90 42.63
CA THR A 152 6.62 -17.71 42.24
C THR A 152 6.26 -16.47 43.07
N GLU A 153 5.26 -16.57 43.90
CA GLU A 153 4.85 -15.54 44.86
C GLU A 153 4.82 -16.09 46.26
N ILE A 154 5.25 -15.29 47.23
CA ILE A 154 5.18 -15.62 48.68
C ILE A 154 4.33 -14.58 49.39
N PHE A 155 3.57 -14.99 50.38
CA PHE A 155 2.60 -14.14 51.09
C PHE A 155 2.97 -13.96 52.56
N THR A 156 2.67 -12.77 53.08
CA THR A 156 2.84 -12.52 54.52
C THR A 156 1.74 -13.24 55.33
N ASP A 157 2.11 -13.77 56.43
CA ASP A 157 1.22 -14.41 57.43
C ASP A 157 0.56 -13.39 58.36
N LYS A 158 -0.23 -13.85 59.33
CA LYS A 158 -0.87 -13.00 60.34
C LYS A 158 0.08 -12.18 61.21
N LYS A 159 1.36 -12.46 61.13
CA LYS A 159 2.45 -11.67 61.78
C LYS A 159 3.12 -10.72 60.76
N GLY A 160 2.53 -10.55 59.62
CA GLY A 160 3.13 -9.76 58.52
C GLY A 160 4.46 -10.35 57.98
N TYR A 161 4.73 -11.65 58.22
CA TYR A 161 6.02 -12.27 57.91
C TYR A 161 5.95 -13.12 56.66
N ALA A 162 6.92 -12.94 55.78
CA ALA A 162 7.17 -13.83 54.64
C ALA A 162 8.65 -14.14 54.49
N VAL A 163 8.97 -15.35 53.98
CA VAL A 163 10.36 -15.79 53.71
C VAL A 163 10.40 -16.61 52.44
N SER A 164 11.43 -16.38 51.61
CA SER A 164 11.63 -17.15 50.40
C SER A 164 12.29 -18.50 50.65
N ILE A 165 12.22 -19.42 49.70
CA ILE A 165 13.15 -20.53 49.59
C ILE A 165 14.57 -19.98 49.34
N PRO A 166 15.64 -20.78 49.55
CA PRO A 166 17.02 -20.34 49.29
C PRO A 166 17.24 -20.03 47.82
N LEU A 167 17.30 -18.74 47.46
CA LEU A 167 17.54 -18.27 46.10
C LEU A 167 18.98 -18.44 45.70
N PRO A 168 19.30 -18.76 44.45
CA PRO A 168 20.65 -18.80 43.89
C PRO A 168 21.37 -17.45 43.99
N TYR A 169 22.68 -17.49 43.95
CA TYR A 169 23.54 -16.31 43.83
C TYR A 169 23.02 -15.44 42.66
N GLY A 170 22.85 -14.14 42.91
CA GLY A 170 22.36 -13.19 41.94
C GLY A 170 21.80 -11.92 42.58
N THR A 171 21.45 -10.98 41.74
CA THR A 171 20.73 -9.76 42.13
C THR A 171 19.29 -9.88 41.66
N TYR A 172 18.35 -9.65 42.53
CA TYR A 172 16.93 -9.78 42.29
C TYR A 172 16.21 -8.45 42.53
N VAL A 173 15.28 -8.09 41.66
CA VAL A 173 14.26 -7.10 41.97
C VAL A 173 13.08 -7.82 42.60
N VAL A 174 12.65 -7.40 43.77
CA VAL A 174 11.49 -7.91 44.48
C VAL A 174 10.37 -6.88 44.39
N ARG A 175 9.22 -7.33 43.96
CA ARG A 175 8.00 -6.52 43.82
C ARG A 175 6.94 -7.03 44.75
N GLU A 176 6.19 -6.11 45.31
CA GLU A 176 4.90 -6.44 45.87
C GLU A 176 3.88 -6.54 44.76
N THR A 177 3.36 -7.73 44.52
CA THR A 177 2.40 -8.03 43.42
C THR A 177 0.97 -8.21 43.95
N THR A 178 0.83 -8.56 45.21
CA THR A 178 -0.45 -8.59 45.91
C THR A 178 -0.33 -7.75 47.17
N THR A 179 -1.04 -6.62 47.18
CA THR A 179 -1.01 -5.73 48.34
C THR A 179 -2.22 -6.00 49.24
N PRO A 180 -2.08 -5.94 50.56
CA PRO A 180 -3.21 -6.06 51.48
C PRO A 180 -4.31 -5.04 51.16
N HIS A 181 -5.53 -5.44 51.30
CA HIS A 181 -6.69 -4.63 50.97
C HIS A 181 -6.62 -3.24 51.61
N ASN A 182 -6.82 -2.21 50.78
CA ASN A 182 -6.77 -0.77 51.13
C ASN A 182 -5.40 -0.18 51.45
N TYR A 183 -4.33 -0.87 51.08
CA TYR A 183 -2.97 -0.34 51.24
C TYR A 183 -2.29 -0.15 49.90
N LYS A 184 -1.28 0.70 49.87
CA LYS A 184 -0.40 0.90 48.71
C LYS A 184 0.72 -0.12 48.71
N PRO A 185 1.13 -0.60 47.55
CA PRO A 185 2.34 -1.40 47.43
C PRO A 185 3.57 -0.58 47.77
N VAL A 186 4.58 -1.24 48.32
CA VAL A 186 5.89 -0.62 48.46
C VAL A 186 6.64 -0.61 47.13
N ASP A 187 7.63 0.27 47.04
CA ASP A 187 8.53 0.34 45.91
C ASP A 187 9.26 -1.00 45.70
N ASP A 188 9.56 -1.30 44.43
CA ASP A 188 10.44 -2.40 44.07
C ASP A 188 11.78 -2.26 44.79
N PHE A 189 12.27 -3.34 45.35
CA PHE A 189 13.53 -3.32 46.07
C PHE A 189 14.48 -4.40 45.62
N ILE A 190 15.79 -4.15 45.83
CA ILE A 190 16.84 -5.06 45.42
C ILE A 190 17.23 -6.01 46.58
N VAL A 191 17.26 -7.30 46.26
CA VAL A 191 17.84 -8.35 47.08
C VAL A 191 19.08 -8.91 46.39
N ARG A 192 20.20 -8.98 47.10
CA ARG A 192 21.44 -9.55 46.56
C ARG A 192 21.82 -10.81 47.35
N ILE A 193 21.87 -11.95 46.70
CA ILE A 193 22.29 -13.21 47.22
C ILE A 193 23.78 -13.39 46.91
N THR A 194 24.64 -13.26 47.93
CA THR A 194 26.10 -13.32 47.79
C THR A 194 26.71 -14.39 48.67
N GLU A 195 25.99 -14.82 49.72
CA GLU A 195 26.47 -15.81 50.70
C GLU A 195 25.77 -17.17 50.46
N HIS A 196 26.37 -18.21 51.04
CA HIS A 196 25.73 -19.53 51.10
C HIS A 196 25.27 -19.80 52.55
N LYS A 197 24.00 -19.50 52.78
CA LYS A 197 23.30 -19.74 54.05
C LYS A 197 21.89 -20.25 53.79
N PRO A 198 21.74 -21.48 53.29
CA PRO A 198 20.46 -21.97 52.84
C PRO A 198 19.38 -22.11 53.93
N THR A 199 19.75 -22.10 55.17
CA THR A 199 18.86 -22.21 56.33
C THR A 199 18.73 -20.92 57.15
N GLU A 200 19.49 -19.87 56.79
CA GLU A 200 19.52 -18.59 57.50
C GLU A 200 19.05 -17.48 56.56
N PRO A 201 17.85 -16.94 56.68
CA PRO A 201 17.43 -15.79 55.89
C PRO A 201 18.32 -14.56 56.10
N GLN A 202 18.30 -13.65 55.13
CA GLN A 202 18.90 -12.32 55.29
C GLN A 202 18.26 -11.54 56.45
N VAL A 203 18.89 -10.44 56.85
CA VAL A 203 18.35 -9.53 57.86
C VAL A 203 16.95 -9.08 57.46
N TRP A 204 16.06 -8.91 58.45
CA TRP A 204 14.70 -8.44 58.28
C TRP A 204 14.63 -7.17 57.46
N ARG A 205 13.69 -7.14 56.49
CA ARG A 205 13.18 -5.93 55.84
C ARG A 205 11.80 -5.64 56.42
N VAL A 206 11.66 -4.47 57.01
CA VAL A 206 10.36 -3.96 57.45
C VAL A 206 9.84 -3.05 56.35
N LEU A 207 8.68 -3.40 55.80
CA LEU A 207 7.99 -2.66 54.75
C LEU A 207 6.72 -2.06 55.33
N LEU A 208 6.58 -0.74 55.20
CA LEU A 208 5.45 0.01 55.72
C LEU A 208 4.52 0.43 54.56
N ASP A 209 3.24 0.12 54.69
CA ASP A 209 2.23 0.49 53.72
C ASP A 209 1.42 1.71 54.13
N ASP A 210 1.29 2.64 53.23
CA ASP A 210 0.33 3.75 53.33
C ASP A 210 -1.06 3.31 52.89
N GLU A 211 -2.10 4.05 53.32
CA GLU A 211 -3.48 3.84 52.81
C GLU A 211 -3.47 3.95 51.29
N PHE A 212 -4.15 3.03 50.62
CA PHE A 212 -4.21 3.00 49.19
C PHE A 212 -4.82 4.28 48.61
N SER A 213 -4.14 4.84 47.65
CA SER A 213 -4.64 5.88 46.75
C SER A 213 -3.84 5.80 45.47
N ALA A 214 -4.43 6.12 44.35
CA ALA A 214 -3.77 5.96 43.06
C ALA A 214 -3.92 7.21 42.20
N LYS A 215 -2.90 7.55 41.43
CA LYS A 215 -3.05 8.44 40.30
C LYS A 215 -3.74 7.70 39.17
N LEU A 216 -4.51 8.43 38.39
CA LEU A 216 -5.06 7.93 37.15
C LEU A 216 -4.18 8.41 36.01
N LYS A 217 -3.70 7.48 35.20
CA LYS A 217 -3.07 7.73 33.91
C LYS A 217 -4.07 7.39 32.82
N ILE A 218 -4.32 8.32 31.91
CA ILE A 218 -5.16 8.09 30.72
C ILE A 218 -4.24 8.16 29.51
N THR A 219 -4.14 7.07 28.78
CA THR A 219 -3.34 7.00 27.54
C THR A 219 -4.29 7.01 26.36
N LYS A 220 -4.09 7.93 25.42
CA LYS A 220 -4.83 7.98 24.18
C LYS A 220 -4.29 6.95 23.21
N GLN A 221 -5.16 6.17 22.62
CA GLN A 221 -4.79 5.14 21.67
C GLN A 221 -5.62 5.26 20.39
N ASP A 222 -4.97 5.04 19.26
CA ASP A 222 -5.60 4.84 17.97
C ASP A 222 -6.24 3.45 17.94
N ASP A 223 -7.53 3.36 17.62
CA ASP A 223 -8.28 2.09 17.67
C ASP A 223 -7.94 1.13 16.52
N GLU A 224 -7.32 1.63 15.44
CA GLU A 224 -6.89 0.82 14.31
C GLU A 224 -5.48 0.25 14.53
N THR A 225 -4.52 1.12 14.88
CA THR A 225 -3.11 0.75 15.01
C THR A 225 -2.74 0.23 16.39
N LYS A 226 -3.57 0.49 17.39
CA LYS A 226 -3.32 0.22 18.81
C LYS A 226 -2.08 0.91 19.36
N LYS A 227 -1.62 1.96 18.70
CA LYS A 227 -0.52 2.81 19.15
C LYS A 227 -1.05 4.03 19.90
N THR A 228 -0.22 4.57 20.78
CA THR A 228 -0.53 5.83 21.47
C THR A 228 -0.63 6.96 20.47
N VAL A 229 -1.64 7.82 20.61
CA VAL A 229 -1.78 9.04 19.82
C VAL A 229 -0.92 10.14 20.46
N LEU A 230 0.21 10.47 19.83
CA LEU A 230 1.18 11.45 20.35
C LEU A 230 0.69 12.90 20.12
N ALA A 231 -0.44 13.24 20.76
CA ALA A 231 -1.07 14.58 20.65
C ALA A 231 -1.42 15.14 22.02
N ALA A 232 -0.99 16.38 22.25
CA ALA A 232 -1.36 17.15 23.44
C ALA A 232 -2.75 17.78 23.30
N GLY A 233 -3.40 18.01 24.44
CA GLY A 233 -4.61 18.84 24.50
C GLY A 233 -5.94 18.09 24.40
N THR A 234 -5.94 16.76 24.36
CA THR A 234 -7.16 15.97 24.53
C THR A 234 -7.70 16.18 25.95
N GLU A 235 -8.94 16.68 26.07
CA GLU A 235 -9.55 17.08 27.35
C GLU A 235 -10.38 15.95 27.95
N PHE A 236 -10.15 15.68 29.23
CA PHE A 236 -10.92 14.74 30.03
C PHE A 236 -11.49 15.39 31.29
N LYS A 237 -12.63 14.90 31.71
CA LYS A 237 -13.21 15.15 33.04
C LYS A 237 -13.38 13.82 33.77
N ILE A 238 -13.17 13.88 35.07
CA ILE A 238 -13.32 12.74 35.99
C ILE A 238 -14.51 13.00 36.90
N TYR A 239 -15.47 12.09 36.88
CA TYR A 239 -16.66 12.20 37.71
C TYR A 239 -16.58 11.19 38.85
N ASP A 240 -16.63 11.67 40.09
CA ASP A 240 -16.70 10.85 41.30
C ASP A 240 -18.16 10.41 41.48
N MET A 241 -18.39 9.11 41.24
CA MET A 241 -19.73 8.52 41.25
C MET A 241 -20.27 8.34 42.66
N ASP A 242 -19.39 8.16 43.63
CA ASP A 242 -19.78 7.98 45.04
C ASP A 242 -20.20 9.29 45.68
N ASN A 243 -19.60 10.41 45.26
CA ASN A 243 -19.90 11.75 45.76
C ASN A 243 -20.71 12.63 44.78
N GLU A 244 -21.10 12.10 43.62
CA GLU A 244 -21.94 12.73 42.60
C GLU A 244 -21.39 14.10 42.13
N LYS A 245 -20.07 14.23 41.93
CA LYS A 245 -19.42 15.47 41.52
C LYS A 245 -18.19 15.25 40.65
N TYR A 246 -17.84 16.25 39.86
CA TYR A 246 -16.55 16.20 39.15
C TYR A 246 -15.39 16.40 40.13
N VAL A 247 -14.31 15.67 39.85
CA VAL A 247 -13.06 15.77 40.61
C VAL A 247 -12.35 17.06 40.24
N GLU A 248 -12.10 17.89 41.24
CA GLU A 248 -11.24 19.09 41.14
C GLU A 248 -9.98 18.85 41.96
N GLN A 249 -8.81 19.09 41.36
CA GLN A 249 -7.53 18.94 42.03
C GLN A 249 -6.79 20.28 42.04
N VAL A 250 -5.97 20.53 43.05
CA VAL A 250 -5.26 21.79 43.23
C VAL A 250 -3.75 21.55 43.29
N THR A 251 -3.00 22.14 42.38
CA THR A 251 -1.55 22.21 42.48
C THR A 251 -1.14 23.60 43.00
N THR A 252 -0.12 23.66 43.86
CA THR A 252 0.28 24.91 44.52
C THR A 252 1.61 25.48 44.03
N TYR A 253 2.38 24.69 43.26
CA TYR A 253 3.68 25.12 42.75
C TYR A 253 3.73 24.99 41.21
N PRO A 254 4.31 25.90 40.46
CA PRO A 254 4.89 27.19 40.92
C PRO A 254 3.82 28.24 41.27
N THR A 255 2.57 28.03 40.88
CA THR A 255 1.39 28.86 41.21
C THR A 255 0.22 27.96 41.55
N THR A 256 -0.74 28.46 42.30
CA THR A 256 -1.95 27.72 42.62
C THR A 256 -2.83 27.59 41.36
N ILE A 257 -3.07 26.37 40.92
CA ILE A 257 -3.95 26.05 39.81
C ILE A 257 -5.02 25.06 40.27
N VAL A 258 -6.27 25.34 39.92
CA VAL A 258 -7.42 24.46 40.15
C VAL A 258 -7.68 23.73 38.82
N HIS A 259 -7.48 22.44 38.80
CA HIS A 259 -7.71 21.57 37.65
C HIS A 259 -9.16 21.05 37.70
N LYS A 260 -10.00 21.52 36.78
CA LYS A 260 -11.39 21.02 36.57
C LYS A 260 -11.52 20.12 35.38
N SER A 261 -10.53 20.14 34.52
CA SER A 261 -10.31 19.25 33.37
C SER A 261 -8.83 18.89 33.31
N TYR A 262 -8.54 17.78 32.67
CA TYR A 262 -7.21 17.21 32.56
C TYR A 262 -6.88 17.00 31.10
N PHE A 263 -5.67 17.29 30.68
CA PHE A 263 -5.26 17.33 29.29
C PHE A 263 -4.08 16.40 29.03
N THR A 264 -4.09 15.71 27.90
CA THR A 264 -2.95 14.93 27.47
C THR A 264 -1.76 15.84 27.15
N ASP A 265 -0.55 15.33 27.37
CA ASP A 265 0.70 15.93 26.93
C ASP A 265 1.06 15.51 25.49
N ALA A 266 2.28 15.88 25.04
CA ALA A 266 2.77 15.54 23.71
C ALA A 266 3.11 14.06 23.53
N ASP A 267 3.20 13.29 24.62
CA ASP A 267 3.43 11.84 24.59
C ASP A 267 2.10 11.07 24.57
N GLY A 268 0.97 11.79 24.46
CA GLY A 268 -0.37 11.22 24.26
C GLY A 268 -1.02 10.63 25.49
N TYR A 269 -0.54 10.99 26.66
CA TYR A 269 -1.17 10.60 27.93
C TYR A 269 -1.30 11.77 28.90
N LEU A 270 -2.09 11.59 29.92
CA LEU A 270 -2.13 12.47 31.09
C LEU A 270 -1.98 11.62 32.35
N ILE A 271 -1.42 12.22 33.38
CA ILE A 271 -1.43 11.69 34.74
C ILE A 271 -2.05 12.74 35.63
N LEU A 272 -3.02 12.35 36.44
CA LEU A 272 -3.63 13.28 37.39
C LEU A 272 -2.58 13.86 38.34
N PRO A 273 -2.62 15.19 38.62
CA PRO A 273 -1.65 15.83 39.49
C PRO A 273 -1.66 15.28 40.93
N GLN A 274 -2.80 14.79 41.42
CA GLN A 274 -2.95 14.21 42.75
C GLN A 274 -3.60 12.83 42.66
N ASN A 275 -3.38 12.01 43.71
CA ASN A 275 -4.00 10.72 43.84
C ASN A 275 -5.51 10.84 44.03
N LEU A 276 -6.26 9.94 43.42
CA LEU A 276 -7.66 9.65 43.74
C LEU A 276 -7.71 8.76 44.99
N LYS A 277 -8.68 9.02 45.83
CA LYS A 277 -9.01 8.17 46.97
C LYS A 277 -9.74 6.90 46.49
N ILE A 278 -9.87 5.94 47.37
CA ILE A 278 -10.70 4.76 47.14
C ILE A 278 -12.12 5.23 46.74
N GLY A 279 -12.67 4.70 45.67
CA GLY A 279 -14.00 5.07 45.16
C GLY A 279 -14.24 4.62 43.73
N HIS A 280 -15.43 4.96 43.20
CA HIS A 280 -15.83 4.69 41.82
C HIS A 280 -15.78 6.00 41.02
N TYR A 281 -15.11 5.95 39.86
CA TYR A 281 -14.93 7.12 39.03
C TYR A 281 -15.31 6.81 37.58
N ARG A 282 -15.90 7.80 36.91
CA ARG A 282 -16.21 7.78 35.50
C ARG A 282 -15.31 8.79 34.77
N ILE A 283 -14.70 8.34 33.68
CA ILE A 283 -13.84 9.13 32.81
C ILE A 283 -14.64 9.54 31.59
N GLU A 284 -14.66 10.84 31.27
CA GLU A 284 -15.39 11.43 30.17
C GLU A 284 -14.40 12.18 29.27
N GLU A 285 -14.35 11.84 27.99
CA GLU A 285 -13.65 12.64 26.99
C GLU A 285 -14.52 13.84 26.62
N VAL A 286 -13.94 15.03 26.63
CA VAL A 286 -14.60 16.30 26.27
C VAL A 286 -14.19 16.75 24.86
N THR A 287 -12.90 16.61 24.56
CA THR A 287 -12.38 16.87 23.22
C THR A 287 -11.46 15.72 22.79
N ALA A 288 -11.60 15.29 21.53
CA ALA A 288 -10.71 14.32 20.93
C ALA A 288 -9.44 14.99 20.37
N PRO A 289 -8.36 14.25 20.11
CA PRO A 289 -7.23 14.76 19.36
C PRO A 289 -7.66 15.20 17.95
N ASP A 290 -7.01 16.21 17.39
CA ASP A 290 -7.23 16.61 15.99
C ASP A 290 -7.02 15.42 15.05
N GLY A 291 -7.94 15.24 14.12
CA GLY A 291 -7.94 14.11 13.20
C GLY A 291 -8.65 12.86 13.71
N TYR A 292 -9.24 12.91 14.91
CA TYR A 292 -9.97 11.79 15.51
C TYR A 292 -11.42 12.16 15.82
N THR A 293 -12.27 11.12 15.84
CA THR A 293 -13.64 11.25 16.36
C THR A 293 -13.63 11.13 17.88
N ILE A 294 -14.55 11.85 18.55
CA ILE A 294 -14.72 11.74 20.00
C ILE A 294 -15.30 10.37 20.37
N ASN A 295 -14.72 9.77 21.40
CA ASN A 295 -15.31 8.58 22.00
C ASN A 295 -16.30 8.98 23.08
N LYS A 296 -17.59 8.83 22.78
CA LYS A 296 -18.70 9.18 23.69
C LYS A 296 -18.99 8.11 24.75
N ASN A 297 -18.27 6.99 24.73
CA ASN A 297 -18.39 5.97 25.77
C ASN A 297 -17.58 6.41 26.99
N TYR A 298 -18.19 6.23 28.16
CA TYR A 298 -17.50 6.47 29.41
C TYR A 298 -16.66 5.26 29.80
N ALA A 299 -15.46 5.51 30.34
CA ALA A 299 -14.72 4.48 31.04
C ALA A 299 -14.99 4.61 32.55
N GLU A 300 -15.36 3.50 33.19
CA GLU A 300 -15.55 3.46 34.64
C GLU A 300 -14.39 2.72 35.27
N ILE A 301 -13.88 3.26 36.35
CA ILE A 301 -12.80 2.68 37.13
C ILE A 301 -13.19 2.62 38.59
N LYS A 302 -12.67 1.61 39.27
CA LYS A 302 -12.69 1.52 40.72
C LYS A 302 -11.27 1.77 41.21
N VAL A 303 -11.11 2.71 42.11
CA VAL A 303 -9.85 2.94 42.80
C VAL A 303 -9.91 2.21 44.14
N ASP A 304 -9.27 1.04 44.22
CA ASP A 304 -9.06 0.27 45.44
C ASP A 304 -7.81 -0.62 45.27
N SER A 305 -7.46 -1.31 46.31
CA SER A 305 -6.28 -2.17 46.33
C SER A 305 -6.39 -3.42 45.44
N ASP A 306 -7.57 -3.79 44.99
CA ASP A 306 -7.82 -4.96 44.15
C ASP A 306 -7.75 -4.59 42.64
N THR A 307 -7.77 -3.30 42.33
CA THR A 307 -7.64 -2.79 40.97
C THR A 307 -6.19 -2.97 40.46
N LEU A 308 -6.03 -3.37 39.21
CA LEU A 308 -4.73 -3.48 38.58
C LEU A 308 -4.05 -2.10 38.49
N TYR A 309 -2.84 -2.01 39.04
CA TYR A 309 -2.02 -0.79 39.00
C TYR A 309 -0.55 -1.08 38.83
N GLN A 310 0.22 -0.08 38.50
CA GLN A 310 1.68 -0.10 38.47
C GLN A 310 2.21 0.89 39.50
N ILE A 311 3.40 0.60 40.05
CA ILE A 311 4.09 1.55 40.95
C ILE A 311 5.01 2.42 40.11
N GLU A 312 4.85 3.74 40.17
CA GLU A 312 5.78 4.66 39.56
C GLU A 312 7.11 4.66 40.28
N PRO A 313 8.25 4.35 39.57
CA PRO A 313 9.54 4.13 40.25
C PRO A 313 10.09 5.33 41.01
N VAL A 314 9.71 6.57 40.63
CA VAL A 314 10.27 7.79 41.20
C VAL A 314 9.44 8.29 42.39
N SER A 315 8.12 8.36 42.25
CA SER A 315 7.25 8.91 43.29
C SER A 315 6.72 7.84 44.27
N GLY A 316 6.72 6.57 43.88
CA GLY A 316 6.11 5.47 44.64
C GLY A 316 4.59 5.48 44.59
N ASP A 317 3.98 6.32 43.75
CA ASP A 317 2.53 6.36 43.59
C ASP A 317 2.03 5.15 42.81
N ALA A 318 0.89 4.61 43.26
CA ALA A 318 0.14 3.67 42.44
C ALA A 318 -0.48 4.41 41.26
N ILE A 319 -0.32 3.87 40.06
CA ILE A 319 -0.90 4.40 38.82
C ILE A 319 -1.87 3.36 38.26
N ILE A 320 -3.14 3.75 38.18
CA ILE A 320 -4.17 3.01 37.43
C ILE A 320 -4.13 3.56 36.01
N GLU A 321 -3.80 2.73 35.04
CA GLU A 321 -3.79 3.13 33.64
C GLU A 321 -5.09 2.75 32.96
N VAL A 322 -5.65 3.72 32.22
CA VAL A 322 -6.81 3.54 31.35
C VAL A 322 -6.41 3.92 29.94
N VAL A 323 -6.58 2.99 29.01
CA VAL A 323 -6.43 3.23 27.59
C VAL A 323 -7.77 3.72 27.04
N TYR A 324 -7.76 4.89 26.41
CA TYR A 324 -8.94 5.52 25.84
C TYR A 324 -8.77 5.62 24.32
N GLU A 325 -9.55 4.80 23.60
CA GLU A 325 -9.40 4.64 22.14
C GLU A 325 -10.26 5.66 21.38
N ASN A 326 -9.71 6.23 20.30
CA ASN A 326 -10.46 7.03 19.32
C ASN A 326 -10.22 6.49 17.92
N HIS A 327 -11.24 6.66 17.06
CA HIS A 327 -11.16 6.28 15.66
C HIS A 327 -10.64 7.46 14.82
N PRO A 328 -9.62 7.26 13.97
CA PRO A 328 -9.13 8.32 13.09
C PRO A 328 -10.18 8.69 12.04
N VAL A 329 -10.37 9.99 11.80
CA VAL A 329 -11.23 10.49 10.73
C VAL A 329 -10.59 10.13 9.39
N LYS A 330 -11.40 9.58 8.48
CA LYS A 330 -10.94 9.11 7.17
C LYS A 330 -11.60 9.88 6.03
N GLY A 331 -10.98 9.80 4.85
CA GLY A 331 -11.54 10.27 3.60
C GLY A 331 -12.32 9.18 2.87
N GLU A 332 -13.40 9.56 2.20
CA GLU A 332 -14.11 8.75 1.23
C GLU A 332 -14.14 9.50 -0.09
N LEU A 333 -13.57 8.92 -1.15
CA LEU A 333 -13.49 9.51 -2.48
C LEU A 333 -14.37 8.73 -3.45
N THR A 334 -15.26 9.45 -4.14
CA THR A 334 -16.00 8.92 -5.29
C THR A 334 -15.50 9.57 -6.58
N VAL A 335 -15.05 8.76 -7.51
CA VAL A 335 -14.69 9.18 -8.87
C VAL A 335 -15.87 8.86 -9.80
N VAL A 336 -16.35 9.85 -10.53
CA VAL A 336 -17.43 9.71 -11.51
C VAL A 336 -16.86 9.92 -12.91
N LYS A 337 -17.15 8.99 -13.81
CA LYS A 337 -16.74 9.06 -15.20
C LYS A 337 -17.93 9.33 -16.11
N LYS A 338 -17.81 10.33 -16.99
CA LYS A 338 -18.83 10.67 -17.98
C LYS A 338 -18.26 10.77 -19.38
N GLY A 339 -19.14 10.60 -20.37
CA GLY A 339 -18.83 10.83 -21.77
C GLY A 339 -20.09 10.76 -22.66
N GLU A 340 -19.88 11.05 -23.95
CA GLU A 340 -20.93 11.08 -24.93
C GLU A 340 -21.37 9.68 -25.36
N VAL A 341 -22.58 9.27 -25.03
CA VAL A 341 -23.19 7.98 -25.41
C VAL A 341 -24.25 8.20 -26.47
N LEU A 342 -24.25 7.36 -27.49
CA LEU A 342 -25.26 7.40 -28.58
C LEU A 342 -26.67 7.15 -28.04
N LYS A 343 -27.61 8.04 -28.40
CA LYS A 343 -29.00 7.98 -27.93
C LYS A 343 -30.02 7.79 -29.03
N ASP A 344 -29.90 8.55 -30.12
CA ASP A 344 -30.91 8.59 -31.14
C ASP A 344 -30.32 9.01 -32.49
N TYR A 345 -31.12 8.87 -33.54
CA TYR A 345 -30.84 9.33 -34.89
C TYR A 345 -32.02 10.16 -35.43
N GLY A 346 -31.70 11.25 -36.10
CA GLY A 346 -32.68 12.10 -36.77
C GLY A 346 -32.13 12.55 -38.12
N LYS A 347 -31.69 13.82 -38.20
CA LYS A 347 -30.85 14.27 -39.32
C LYS A 347 -29.39 13.90 -39.10
N ASP A 348 -29.00 13.81 -37.83
CA ASP A 348 -27.67 13.43 -37.36
C ASP A 348 -27.79 12.47 -36.19
N PHE A 349 -26.72 11.76 -35.88
CA PHE A 349 -26.59 10.97 -34.65
C PHE A 349 -26.51 11.89 -33.44
N LYS A 350 -27.34 11.59 -32.43
CA LYS A 350 -27.43 12.35 -31.18
C LYS A 350 -26.75 11.63 -30.04
N TYR A 351 -25.90 12.35 -29.33
CA TYR A 351 -25.19 11.87 -28.17
C TYR A 351 -25.57 12.67 -26.94
N GLU A 352 -25.61 12.00 -25.77
CA GLU A 352 -25.88 12.62 -24.48
C GLU A 352 -24.76 12.23 -23.50
N MET A 353 -24.49 13.13 -22.54
CA MET A 353 -23.54 12.87 -21.48
C MET A 353 -24.11 11.85 -20.50
N GLU A 354 -23.47 10.71 -20.37
CA GLU A 354 -23.83 9.65 -19.43
C GLU A 354 -22.63 9.17 -18.64
N ASN A 355 -22.91 8.46 -17.56
CA ASN A 355 -21.91 7.80 -16.76
C ASN A 355 -21.31 6.60 -17.52
N LEU A 356 -20.00 6.41 -17.41
CA LEU A 356 -19.26 5.40 -18.16
C LEU A 356 -18.56 4.39 -17.24
N ALA A 357 -18.83 3.11 -17.47
CA ALA A 357 -18.10 2.01 -16.84
C ALA A 357 -16.73 1.79 -17.51
N GLY A 358 -15.80 1.16 -16.77
CA GLY A 358 -14.54 0.65 -17.30
C GLY A 358 -13.39 1.66 -17.38
N ALA A 359 -13.57 2.90 -16.92
CA ALA A 359 -12.47 3.83 -16.76
C ALA A 359 -11.59 3.42 -15.58
N VAL A 360 -10.27 3.43 -15.76
CA VAL A 360 -9.30 3.12 -14.70
C VAL A 360 -8.63 4.39 -14.20
N PHE A 361 -8.67 4.60 -12.90
CA PHE A 361 -8.07 5.73 -12.20
C PHE A 361 -7.01 5.27 -11.23
N ALA A 362 -5.90 6.01 -11.16
CA ALA A 362 -4.90 5.87 -10.13
C ALA A 362 -4.99 7.05 -9.15
N ILE A 363 -4.94 6.74 -7.87
CA ILE A 363 -4.92 7.72 -6.79
C ILE A 363 -3.50 7.76 -6.22
N TYR A 364 -2.89 8.93 -6.25
CA TYR A 364 -1.56 9.17 -5.71
C TYR A 364 -1.64 10.11 -4.51
N ALA A 365 -0.77 9.95 -3.55
CA ALA A 365 -0.53 10.97 -2.54
C ALA A 365 0.08 12.22 -3.21
N ALA A 366 -0.57 13.38 -3.09
CA ALA A 366 -0.09 14.62 -3.69
C ALA A 366 0.98 15.32 -2.83
N GLU A 367 1.09 14.89 -1.56
CA GLU A 367 2.08 15.32 -0.58
C GLU A 367 2.48 14.14 0.30
N ASP A 368 3.41 14.35 1.21
CA ASP A 368 3.71 13.38 2.26
C ASP A 368 2.52 13.29 3.24
N ILE A 369 1.91 12.12 3.35
CA ILE A 369 0.77 11.85 4.23
C ILE A 369 1.29 11.04 5.42
N TYR A 370 1.04 11.53 6.62
CA TYR A 370 1.54 10.96 7.86
C TYR A 370 0.46 10.14 8.57
N THR A 371 0.91 9.18 9.40
CA THR A 371 0.00 8.41 10.26
C THR A 371 -0.80 9.35 11.18
N ALA A 372 -2.08 9.01 11.42
CA ALA A 372 -2.97 9.84 12.23
C ALA A 372 -2.53 9.93 13.70
N ASP A 373 -1.84 8.90 14.22
CA ASP A 373 -1.39 8.75 15.60
C ASP A 373 -0.19 9.63 15.99
N PHE A 374 0.30 10.45 15.07
CA PHE A 374 1.45 11.35 15.26
C PHE A 374 2.76 10.64 15.65
N GLN A 375 2.86 9.32 15.41
CA GLN A 375 4.06 8.54 15.71
C GLN A 375 5.30 9.10 15.02
N LYS A 376 6.46 8.87 15.64
CA LYS A 376 7.75 9.33 15.16
C LYS A 376 8.72 8.16 15.04
N ASP A 377 9.66 8.28 14.12
CA ASP A 377 10.79 7.37 13.98
C ASP A 377 11.88 7.65 15.04
N ASP A 378 12.92 6.82 15.08
CA ASP A 378 14.05 6.98 16.00
C ASP A 378 14.83 8.30 15.84
N ALA A 379 14.66 8.97 14.69
CA ALA A 379 15.25 10.28 14.41
C ALA A 379 14.31 11.46 14.79
N GLY A 380 13.10 11.16 15.27
CA GLY A 380 12.09 12.14 15.68
C GLY A 380 11.22 12.69 14.56
N ASN A 381 11.29 12.13 13.34
CA ASN A 381 10.43 12.51 12.23
C ASN A 381 9.10 11.78 12.31
N ARG A 382 8.00 12.43 11.90
CA ARG A 382 6.70 11.77 11.79
C ARG A 382 6.76 10.58 10.83
N ILE A 383 6.08 9.50 11.19
CA ILE A 383 5.99 8.31 10.34
C ILE A 383 5.05 8.60 9.18
N LEU A 384 5.54 8.29 7.96
CA LEU A 384 4.75 8.42 6.73
C LEU A 384 3.82 7.21 6.59
N GLU A 385 2.56 7.50 6.28
CA GLU A 385 1.62 6.51 5.73
C GLU A 385 1.86 6.36 4.23
N TYR A 386 1.95 7.50 3.51
CA TYR A 386 2.29 7.55 2.09
C TYR A 386 3.27 8.69 1.83
N ALA A 387 4.39 8.39 1.17
CA ALA A 387 5.26 9.42 0.64
C ALA A 387 4.59 10.09 -0.59
N LYS A 388 4.90 11.34 -0.83
CA LYS A 388 4.47 12.06 -2.03
C LYS A 388 4.71 11.23 -3.30
N ASP A 389 3.75 11.28 -4.22
CA ASP A 389 3.71 10.55 -5.50
C ASP A 389 3.63 9.01 -5.37
N THR A 390 3.40 8.47 -4.17
CA THR A 390 3.11 7.05 -3.98
C THR A 390 1.73 6.71 -4.52
N LEU A 391 1.62 5.62 -5.27
CA LEU A 391 0.34 5.05 -5.69
C LEU A 391 -0.38 4.47 -4.46
N VAL A 392 -1.53 5.04 -4.13
CA VAL A 392 -2.36 4.63 -2.99
C VAL A 392 -3.35 3.54 -3.40
N ALA A 393 -4.03 3.74 -4.53
CA ALA A 393 -5.01 2.79 -5.05
C ALA A 393 -5.23 2.94 -6.55
N GLU A 394 -5.76 1.88 -7.17
CA GLU A 394 -6.37 1.93 -8.50
C GLU A 394 -7.85 1.59 -8.41
N LEU A 395 -8.67 2.34 -9.11
CA LEU A 395 -10.12 2.20 -9.15
C LEU A 395 -10.59 2.02 -10.57
N THR A 396 -11.60 1.18 -10.75
CA THR A 396 -12.30 1.03 -12.05
C THR A 396 -13.75 1.40 -11.86
N THR A 397 -14.29 2.27 -12.73
CA THR A 397 -15.72 2.65 -12.68
C THR A 397 -16.60 1.46 -13.04
N ASP A 398 -17.65 1.26 -12.25
CA ASP A 398 -18.65 0.22 -12.41
C ASP A 398 -19.74 0.61 -13.45
N GLU A 399 -20.80 -0.18 -13.55
CA GLU A 399 -21.93 0.06 -14.46
C GLU A 399 -22.68 1.38 -14.16
N THR A 400 -22.54 1.95 -12.95
CA THR A 400 -23.07 3.27 -12.62
C THR A 400 -22.15 4.40 -13.07
N GLY A 401 -20.98 4.09 -13.62
CA GLY A 401 -19.94 5.01 -14.03
C GLY A 401 -19.22 5.65 -12.86
N SER A 402 -19.26 5.04 -11.70
CA SER A 402 -18.59 5.53 -10.50
C SER A 402 -17.68 4.49 -9.86
N ALA A 403 -16.70 4.95 -9.11
CA ALA A 403 -15.84 4.12 -8.27
C ALA A 403 -15.56 4.85 -6.96
N THR A 404 -15.71 4.15 -5.84
CA THR A 404 -15.52 4.74 -4.51
C THR A 404 -14.44 4.00 -3.75
N ILE A 405 -13.55 4.77 -3.13
CA ILE A 405 -12.61 4.27 -2.13
C ILE A 405 -12.89 4.91 -0.79
N LYS A 406 -12.83 4.11 0.26
CA LYS A 406 -13.03 4.53 1.65
C LYS A 406 -11.75 4.37 2.45
N ASN A 407 -11.75 4.93 3.64
CA ASN A 407 -10.68 4.80 4.63
C ASN A 407 -9.34 5.39 4.18
N LEU A 408 -9.37 6.42 3.32
CA LEU A 408 -8.17 7.17 3.00
C LEU A 408 -7.74 8.01 4.21
N PRO A 409 -6.47 8.04 4.58
CA PRO A 409 -5.95 9.02 5.54
C PRO A 409 -6.28 10.46 5.12
N LEU A 410 -6.40 11.37 6.09
CA LEU A 410 -6.53 12.80 5.78
C LEU A 410 -5.27 13.30 5.08
N GLY A 411 -5.43 14.18 4.09
CA GLY A 411 -4.33 14.71 3.29
C GLY A 411 -4.74 15.06 1.87
N ASN A 412 -3.77 15.39 1.03
CA ASN A 412 -3.97 15.77 -0.36
C ASN A 412 -3.68 14.58 -1.29
N TYR A 413 -4.59 14.35 -2.22
CA TYR A 413 -4.49 13.29 -3.22
C TYR A 413 -4.61 13.85 -4.62
N ARG A 414 -4.00 13.16 -5.57
CA ARG A 414 -4.09 13.42 -7.00
C ARG A 414 -4.70 12.20 -7.68
N VAL A 415 -5.85 12.40 -8.32
CA VAL A 415 -6.57 11.39 -9.08
C VAL A 415 -6.22 11.55 -10.55
N VAL A 416 -5.71 10.49 -11.16
CA VAL A 416 -5.25 10.49 -12.56
C VAL A 416 -5.99 9.40 -13.32
N GLU A 417 -6.59 9.75 -14.45
CA GLU A 417 -7.12 8.75 -15.36
C GLU A 417 -5.96 8.00 -16.02
N LYS A 418 -5.89 6.69 -15.86
CA LYS A 418 -4.90 5.80 -16.51
C LYS A 418 -5.39 5.26 -17.83
N THR A 419 -6.66 4.91 -17.88
CA THR A 419 -7.27 4.28 -19.05
C THR A 419 -8.69 4.80 -19.21
N ALA A 420 -8.98 5.36 -20.38
CA ALA A 420 -10.34 5.70 -20.76
C ALA A 420 -11.14 4.43 -21.07
N PRO A 421 -12.48 4.46 -20.92
CA PRO A 421 -13.32 3.38 -21.43
C PRO A 421 -13.17 3.19 -22.94
N ASP A 422 -13.39 1.97 -23.44
CA ASP A 422 -13.35 1.69 -24.88
C ASP A 422 -14.30 2.60 -25.65
N GLY A 423 -13.82 3.14 -26.75
CA GLY A 423 -14.55 4.10 -27.57
C GLY A 423 -14.31 5.57 -27.22
N PHE A 424 -13.55 5.83 -26.15
CA PHE A 424 -13.27 7.19 -25.69
C PHE A 424 -11.77 7.54 -25.78
N VAL A 425 -11.52 8.85 -25.86
CA VAL A 425 -10.16 9.41 -25.96
C VAL A 425 -9.63 9.71 -24.57
N HIS A 426 -8.43 9.25 -24.28
CA HIS A 426 -7.74 9.50 -23.00
C HIS A 426 -7.08 10.88 -23.02
N LYS A 427 -7.57 11.81 -22.21
CA LYS A 427 -7.04 13.19 -22.13
C LYS A 427 -5.94 13.40 -21.11
N LYS A 428 -5.45 12.34 -20.43
CA LYS A 428 -4.47 12.41 -19.32
C LYS A 428 -4.86 13.45 -18.26
N ALA A 429 -6.17 13.51 -17.96
CA ALA A 429 -6.71 14.44 -16.99
C ALA A 429 -6.35 14.01 -15.57
N GLU A 430 -6.04 15.00 -14.72
CA GLU A 430 -5.83 14.81 -13.30
C GLU A 430 -6.61 15.83 -12.49
N GLN A 431 -7.01 15.46 -11.27
CA GLN A 431 -7.68 16.35 -10.32
C GLN A 431 -7.11 16.13 -8.93
N ASN A 432 -7.01 17.22 -8.17
CA ASN A 432 -6.59 17.18 -6.79
C ASN A 432 -7.81 17.12 -5.86
N VAL A 433 -7.70 16.32 -4.81
CA VAL A 433 -8.70 16.14 -3.77
C VAL A 433 -8.03 16.33 -2.43
N GLN A 434 -8.69 17.04 -1.52
CA GLN A 434 -8.16 17.30 -0.20
C GLN A 434 -9.15 16.82 0.87
N PHE A 435 -8.68 15.95 1.77
CA PHE A 435 -9.41 15.56 2.96
C PHE A 435 -8.84 16.32 4.17
N VAL A 436 -9.61 17.24 4.72
CA VAL A 436 -9.24 18.06 5.87
C VAL A 436 -10.13 17.68 7.04
N TYR A 437 -9.53 17.56 8.23
CA TYR A 437 -10.30 17.39 9.46
C TYR A 437 -11.35 18.49 9.62
N VAL A 438 -12.58 18.10 9.89
CA VAL A 438 -13.71 19.03 10.08
C VAL A 438 -13.97 19.25 11.56
N ASP A 439 -14.32 18.19 12.27
CA ASP A 439 -14.57 18.19 13.71
C ASP A 439 -14.58 16.74 14.26
N GLN A 440 -14.65 16.65 15.58
CA GLN A 440 -14.63 15.35 16.28
C GLN A 440 -15.92 14.53 16.16
N ASP A 441 -16.99 15.08 15.58
CA ASP A 441 -18.28 14.41 15.39
C ASP A 441 -18.45 13.88 13.96
N THR A 442 -17.53 14.24 13.05
CA THR A 442 -17.53 13.87 11.63
C THR A 442 -16.58 12.68 11.37
N PRO A 443 -17.08 11.44 11.26
CA PRO A 443 -16.22 10.25 11.15
C PRO A 443 -15.56 10.08 9.78
N ALA A 444 -16.12 10.68 8.73
CA ALA A 444 -15.55 10.62 7.39
C ALA A 444 -15.79 11.93 6.63
N VAL A 445 -14.76 12.37 5.92
CA VAL A 445 -14.83 13.48 4.95
C VAL A 445 -15.09 12.87 3.59
N VAL A 446 -16.21 13.27 2.94
CA VAL A 446 -16.64 12.73 1.66
C VAL A 446 -16.39 13.74 0.55
N GLU A 447 -15.64 13.34 -0.45
CA GLU A 447 -15.33 14.13 -1.63
C GLU A 447 -15.66 13.37 -2.92
N SER A 448 -15.93 14.12 -3.99
CA SER A 448 -16.17 13.53 -5.29
C SER A 448 -15.51 14.35 -6.40
N VAL A 449 -15.02 13.65 -7.43
CA VAL A 449 -14.46 14.24 -8.63
C VAL A 449 -15.11 13.66 -9.88
N GLU A 450 -15.29 14.50 -10.90
CA GLU A 450 -15.88 14.10 -12.17
C GLU A 450 -14.88 14.25 -13.31
N PHE A 451 -14.72 13.20 -14.11
CA PHE A 451 -13.88 13.18 -15.31
C PHE A 451 -14.76 12.97 -16.55
N ILE A 452 -14.50 13.76 -17.58
CA ILE A 452 -15.23 13.70 -18.84
C ILE A 452 -14.28 13.34 -19.96
N ASN A 453 -14.60 12.29 -20.74
CA ASN A 453 -13.88 12.00 -21.97
C ASN A 453 -14.77 12.25 -23.19
N GLU A 454 -14.15 12.73 -24.24
CA GLU A 454 -14.79 12.78 -25.56
C GLU A 454 -14.74 11.39 -26.19
N ARG A 455 -15.80 11.02 -26.90
CA ARG A 455 -15.77 9.80 -27.69
C ARG A 455 -14.74 9.92 -28.82
N GLN A 456 -14.20 8.82 -29.26
CA GLN A 456 -13.41 8.75 -30.49
C GLN A 456 -14.33 9.05 -31.69
N LYS A 457 -13.98 10.05 -32.49
CA LYS A 457 -14.76 10.48 -33.66
C LYS A 457 -14.43 9.65 -34.89
N VAL A 458 -15.30 9.65 -35.85
CA VAL A 458 -15.17 8.91 -37.11
C VAL A 458 -15.24 9.87 -38.25
N GLU A 459 -14.33 9.75 -39.20
CA GLU A 459 -14.32 10.47 -40.49
C GLU A 459 -14.15 9.47 -41.61
N ILE A 460 -15.15 9.38 -42.49
CA ILE A 460 -15.09 8.55 -43.69
C ILE A 460 -15.01 9.49 -44.88
N SER A 461 -14.06 9.26 -45.78
CA SER A 461 -13.87 10.03 -47.01
C SER A 461 -13.70 9.11 -48.20
N VAL A 462 -14.05 9.64 -49.35
CA VAL A 462 -13.89 9.00 -50.67
C VAL A 462 -12.97 9.88 -51.51
N GLU A 463 -12.00 9.29 -52.17
CA GLU A 463 -11.27 9.91 -53.27
C GLU A 463 -11.73 9.33 -54.59
N LYS A 464 -12.13 10.22 -55.49
CA LYS A 464 -12.54 9.85 -56.85
C LYS A 464 -11.38 9.99 -57.83
N GLN A 465 -11.08 8.93 -58.54
CA GLN A 465 -10.00 8.90 -59.53
C GLN A 465 -10.48 8.43 -60.88
N ASP A 466 -9.82 8.97 -61.92
CA ASP A 466 -9.85 8.43 -63.26
C ASP A 466 -9.17 7.07 -63.30
N ALA A 467 -9.85 6.07 -63.80
CA ALA A 467 -9.36 4.71 -63.87
C ALA A 467 -8.17 4.51 -64.83
N GLU A 468 -7.99 5.40 -65.81
CA GLU A 468 -6.92 5.31 -66.80
C GLU A 468 -5.63 5.99 -66.35
N ASN A 469 -5.73 7.20 -65.76
CA ASN A 469 -4.57 8.02 -65.47
C ASN A 469 -4.36 8.29 -63.99
N GLY A 470 -5.34 7.98 -63.12
CA GLY A 470 -5.30 8.13 -61.68
C GLY A 470 -5.44 9.57 -61.16
N SER A 471 -5.80 10.50 -62.04
CA SER A 471 -6.09 11.88 -61.61
C SER A 471 -7.36 11.95 -60.78
N THR A 472 -7.44 12.88 -59.84
CA THR A 472 -8.63 13.11 -59.01
C THR A 472 -9.73 13.80 -59.80
N ILE A 473 -11.01 13.47 -59.52
CA ILE A 473 -12.17 13.97 -60.26
C ILE A 473 -13.15 14.60 -59.29
N ALA A 474 -13.60 15.83 -59.59
CA ALA A 474 -14.66 16.53 -58.86
C ALA A 474 -16.04 16.15 -59.36
N GLY A 475 -17.08 16.41 -58.55
CA GLY A 475 -18.49 16.35 -58.95
C GLY A 475 -19.14 14.97 -58.83
N ALA A 476 -18.44 13.93 -58.37
CA ALA A 476 -19.06 12.64 -58.07
C ALA A 476 -19.88 12.72 -56.78
N GLU A 477 -21.12 12.27 -56.79
CA GLU A 477 -21.93 12.16 -55.57
C GLU A 477 -21.95 10.74 -55.05
N PHE A 478 -21.65 10.61 -53.74
CA PHE A 478 -21.64 9.33 -53.01
C PHE A 478 -22.66 9.32 -51.90
N GLY A 479 -23.30 8.15 -51.69
CA GLY A 479 -24.16 7.88 -50.56
C GLY A 479 -23.46 6.96 -49.55
N LEU A 480 -23.54 7.31 -48.26
CA LEU A 480 -23.14 6.47 -47.15
C LEU A 480 -24.36 5.78 -46.55
N TYR A 481 -24.29 4.50 -46.35
CA TYR A 481 -25.40 3.63 -45.89
C TYR A 481 -24.98 2.82 -44.69
N ALA A 482 -25.91 2.54 -43.78
CA ALA A 482 -25.70 1.58 -42.71
C ALA A 482 -25.70 0.16 -43.30
N LYS A 483 -24.63 -0.63 -43.08
CA LYS A 483 -24.60 -2.02 -43.55
C LYS A 483 -25.41 -2.95 -42.65
N GLU A 484 -25.55 -2.60 -41.37
CA GLU A 484 -26.26 -3.34 -40.34
C GLU A 484 -27.12 -2.39 -39.48
N ASP A 485 -28.03 -2.95 -38.66
CA ASP A 485 -28.82 -2.16 -37.73
C ASP A 485 -27.92 -1.44 -36.71
N ILE A 486 -28.00 -0.10 -36.68
CA ILE A 486 -27.30 0.71 -35.63
C ILE A 486 -28.23 0.82 -34.44
N LYS A 487 -27.67 0.51 -33.25
CA LYS A 487 -28.44 0.46 -32.01
C LYS A 487 -27.92 1.46 -30.99
N ALA A 488 -28.84 2.04 -30.22
CA ALA A 488 -28.54 2.83 -29.03
C ALA A 488 -29.33 2.26 -27.84
N GLY A 489 -28.66 1.94 -26.73
CA GLY A 489 -29.29 1.33 -25.56
C GLY A 489 -30.10 0.06 -25.89
N GLY A 490 -29.63 -0.75 -26.87
CA GLY A 490 -30.32 -1.96 -27.34
C GLY A 490 -31.48 -1.76 -28.32
N LYS A 491 -31.93 -0.51 -28.58
CA LYS A 491 -32.95 -0.17 -29.53
C LYS A 491 -32.34 0.14 -30.89
N VAL A 492 -32.90 -0.38 -31.96
CA VAL A 492 -32.53 -0.02 -33.35
C VAL A 492 -32.96 1.42 -33.62
N ILE A 493 -32.03 2.30 -33.94
CA ILE A 493 -32.24 3.71 -34.29
C ILE A 493 -32.06 3.98 -35.78
N VAL A 494 -31.28 3.17 -36.49
CA VAL A 494 -31.10 3.14 -37.93
C VAL A 494 -31.17 1.69 -38.38
N LYS A 495 -31.91 1.40 -39.45
CA LYS A 495 -31.99 0.06 -40.02
C LYS A 495 -30.85 -0.18 -41.01
N ALA A 496 -30.53 -1.44 -41.22
CA ALA A 496 -29.67 -1.83 -42.32
C ALA A 496 -30.21 -1.28 -43.66
N ASP A 497 -29.31 -0.92 -44.55
CA ASP A 497 -29.54 -0.33 -45.87
C ASP A 497 -30.20 1.09 -45.89
N GLU A 498 -30.30 1.72 -44.71
CA GLU A 498 -30.76 3.11 -44.64
C GLU A 498 -29.63 4.06 -45.04
N GLN A 499 -29.96 5.02 -45.94
CA GLN A 499 -29.01 6.06 -46.34
C GLN A 499 -28.87 7.10 -45.23
N LEU A 500 -27.64 7.33 -44.81
CA LEU A 500 -27.31 8.25 -43.72
C LEU A 500 -27.10 9.68 -44.24
N CYS A 501 -26.29 9.82 -45.29
CA CYS A 501 -25.97 11.10 -45.88
C CYS A 501 -25.39 10.94 -47.26
N THR A 502 -25.22 12.06 -47.98
CA THR A 502 -24.47 12.14 -49.24
C THR A 502 -23.29 13.09 -49.12
N ALA A 503 -22.31 12.89 -49.98
CA ALA A 503 -21.18 13.80 -50.14
C ALA A 503 -20.75 13.89 -51.60
N VAL A 504 -20.31 15.06 -52.04
CA VAL A 504 -19.88 15.33 -53.43
C VAL A 504 -18.38 15.61 -53.41
N THR A 505 -17.64 15.04 -54.38
CA THR A 505 -16.20 15.28 -54.49
C THR A 505 -15.93 16.74 -54.92
N GLY A 506 -15.01 17.39 -54.15
CA GLY A 506 -14.52 18.73 -54.44
C GLY A 506 -13.49 18.75 -55.54
N GLU A 507 -12.84 19.92 -55.78
CA GLU A 507 -11.81 20.10 -56.79
C GLU A 507 -10.57 19.19 -56.56
N ASP A 508 -10.34 18.76 -55.29
CA ASP A 508 -9.29 17.82 -54.93
C ASP A 508 -9.68 16.36 -55.14
N GLY A 509 -10.87 16.12 -55.65
CA GLY A 509 -11.43 14.79 -55.85
C GLY A 509 -11.88 14.09 -54.58
N THR A 510 -11.95 14.78 -53.43
CA THR A 510 -12.31 14.19 -52.13
C THR A 510 -13.72 14.57 -51.73
N ALA A 511 -14.50 13.59 -51.27
CA ALA A 511 -15.78 13.76 -50.59
C ALA A 511 -15.66 13.28 -49.15
N ILE A 512 -16.08 14.09 -48.18
CA ILE A 512 -16.08 13.75 -46.73
C ILE A 512 -17.57 13.66 -46.29
N PHE A 513 -17.90 12.54 -45.63
CA PHE A 513 -19.22 12.38 -45.03
C PHE A 513 -19.27 13.08 -43.68
N GLU A 514 -19.88 14.25 -43.64
CA GLU A 514 -20.01 15.11 -42.45
C GLU A 514 -21.14 14.63 -41.53
N GLN A 515 -21.04 13.40 -41.07
CA GLN A 515 -21.96 12.81 -40.08
C GLN A 515 -21.19 12.50 -38.80
N ASN A 516 -21.86 12.66 -37.67
CA ASN A 516 -21.33 12.33 -36.38
C ASN A 516 -21.42 10.81 -36.12
N LEU A 517 -20.77 10.03 -36.95
CA LEU A 517 -20.93 8.57 -37.04
C LEU A 517 -20.53 7.85 -35.77
N PRO A 518 -21.29 6.82 -35.30
CA PRO A 518 -20.84 5.84 -34.34
C PRO A 518 -19.88 4.82 -34.99
N PHE A 519 -19.21 4.01 -34.15
CA PHE A 519 -18.58 2.79 -34.66
C PHE A 519 -19.60 1.83 -35.22
N GLY A 520 -19.25 1.14 -36.28
CA GLY A 520 -20.16 0.24 -36.98
C GLY A 520 -19.66 -0.11 -38.37
N SER A 521 -20.50 -0.86 -39.11
CA SER A 521 -20.27 -1.26 -40.49
C SER A 521 -21.14 -0.43 -41.41
N TYR A 522 -20.53 0.12 -42.43
CA TYR A 522 -21.15 0.99 -43.42
C TYR A 522 -20.80 0.49 -44.81
N TYR A 523 -21.50 1.00 -45.83
CA TYR A 523 -21.07 0.87 -47.21
C TYR A 523 -21.30 2.16 -47.98
N ILE A 524 -20.46 2.38 -48.99
CA ILE A 524 -20.47 3.54 -49.84
C ILE A 524 -20.76 3.09 -51.24
N LYS A 525 -21.65 3.81 -51.91
CA LYS A 525 -21.90 3.66 -53.37
C LYS A 525 -21.97 5.00 -54.07
N GLU A 526 -21.57 5.02 -55.30
CA GLU A 526 -21.74 6.18 -56.16
C GLU A 526 -23.23 6.35 -56.50
N LEU A 527 -23.75 7.57 -56.31
CA LEU A 527 -25.13 7.94 -56.69
C LEU A 527 -25.16 8.61 -58.05
N GLN A 528 -24.14 9.42 -58.30
CA GLN A 528 -23.97 10.11 -59.58
C GLN A 528 -22.50 10.18 -59.95
N ALA A 529 -22.20 9.72 -61.16
CA ALA A 529 -20.83 9.86 -61.68
C ALA A 529 -20.53 11.33 -62.04
N PRO A 530 -19.26 11.74 -62.03
CA PRO A 530 -18.84 13.03 -62.54
C PRO A 530 -19.18 13.15 -64.05
N ASP A 531 -19.37 14.36 -64.47
CA ASP A 531 -19.53 14.63 -65.89
C ASP A 531 -18.34 14.10 -66.72
N GLY A 532 -18.65 13.44 -67.86
CA GLY A 532 -17.64 12.82 -68.69
C GLY A 532 -17.16 11.42 -68.28
N PHE A 533 -17.73 10.86 -67.22
CA PHE A 533 -17.38 9.53 -66.73
C PHE A 533 -18.57 8.56 -66.66
N VAL A 534 -18.25 7.26 -66.74
CA VAL A 534 -19.23 6.19 -66.67
C VAL A 534 -19.49 5.89 -65.19
N SER A 535 -20.79 5.85 -64.77
CA SER A 535 -21.16 5.52 -63.38
C SER A 535 -20.69 4.12 -62.99
N SER A 536 -20.30 3.96 -61.74
CA SER A 536 -19.87 2.69 -61.15
C SER A 536 -21.00 2.12 -60.26
N ASP A 537 -21.29 0.84 -60.42
CA ASP A 537 -22.14 0.07 -59.49
C ASP A 537 -21.35 -0.53 -58.31
N GLU A 538 -20.08 -0.16 -58.16
CA GLU A 538 -19.23 -0.63 -57.09
C GLU A 538 -19.75 -0.20 -55.73
N ILE A 539 -19.74 -1.15 -54.77
CA ILE A 539 -20.06 -0.90 -53.39
C ILE A 539 -18.81 -1.22 -52.56
N ILE A 540 -18.35 -0.24 -51.83
CA ILE A 540 -17.23 -0.44 -50.90
C ILE A 540 -17.73 -0.49 -49.48
N GLU A 541 -17.44 -1.60 -48.79
CA GLU A 541 -17.81 -1.81 -47.38
C GLU A 541 -16.68 -1.31 -46.48
N VAL A 542 -17.05 -0.53 -45.47
CA VAL A 542 -16.10 0.01 -44.48
C VAL A 542 -16.58 -0.32 -43.09
N THR A 543 -15.66 -0.77 -42.25
CA THR A 543 -15.93 -1.04 -40.84
C THR A 543 -15.07 -0.13 -39.96
N VAL A 544 -15.74 0.62 -39.11
CA VAL A 544 -15.13 1.54 -38.18
C VAL A 544 -15.19 0.93 -36.80
N SER A 545 -14.03 0.73 -36.19
CA SER A 545 -13.87 0.21 -34.83
C SER A 545 -12.93 1.08 -34.03
N TYR A 546 -13.00 0.91 -32.72
CA TYR A 546 -12.10 1.58 -31.77
C TYR A 546 -10.62 1.30 -32.10
N GLN A 547 -9.81 2.36 -32.17
CA GLN A 547 -8.39 2.32 -32.54
C GLN A 547 -7.43 2.63 -31.36
N GLY A 548 -7.92 2.46 -30.13
CA GLY A 548 -7.15 2.77 -28.93
C GLY A 548 -7.36 4.21 -28.44
N GLN A 549 -7.10 4.42 -27.18
CA GLN A 549 -7.48 5.65 -26.45
C GLN A 549 -6.72 6.92 -26.86
N ASP A 550 -5.63 6.79 -27.61
CA ASP A 550 -4.79 7.94 -28.05
C ASP A 550 -5.21 8.48 -29.44
N VAL A 551 -6.18 7.85 -30.10
CA VAL A 551 -6.68 8.26 -31.41
C VAL A 551 -7.94 9.09 -31.23
N GLU A 552 -7.91 10.36 -31.57
CA GLU A 552 -9.08 11.25 -31.46
C GLU A 552 -10.11 11.03 -32.57
N VAL A 553 -9.61 10.80 -33.80
CA VAL A 553 -10.43 10.61 -35.00
C VAL A 553 -9.94 9.41 -35.79
N VAL A 554 -10.83 8.43 -35.97
CA VAL A 554 -10.61 7.31 -36.90
C VAL A 554 -10.92 7.79 -38.30
N ARG A 555 -9.90 7.85 -39.18
CA ARG A 555 -10.04 8.28 -40.56
C ARG A 555 -9.95 7.09 -41.49
N LEU A 556 -10.99 6.91 -42.31
CA LEU A 556 -11.03 5.93 -43.37
C LEU A 556 -11.13 6.68 -44.70
N LYS A 557 -10.31 6.29 -45.67
CA LYS A 557 -10.30 6.86 -47.00
C LYS A 557 -10.38 5.74 -48.02
N GLU A 558 -11.43 5.74 -48.85
CA GLU A 558 -11.66 4.77 -49.89
C GLU A 558 -11.47 5.42 -51.26
N ILE A 559 -11.08 4.63 -52.24
CA ILE A 559 -10.82 5.11 -53.61
C ILE A 559 -11.80 4.47 -54.54
N PHE A 560 -12.59 5.32 -55.22
CA PHE A 560 -13.47 4.91 -56.31
C PHE A 560 -12.88 5.34 -57.63
N LYS A 561 -12.97 4.46 -58.66
CA LYS A 561 -12.46 4.77 -59.99
C LYS A 561 -13.59 4.68 -61.02
N ASN A 562 -13.68 5.71 -61.85
CA ASN A 562 -14.57 5.66 -63.03
C ASN A 562 -13.75 5.69 -64.32
N GLN A 563 -14.29 4.96 -65.30
CA GLN A 563 -13.77 5.03 -66.66
C GLN A 563 -14.29 6.29 -67.33
N PRO A 564 -13.49 7.03 -68.06
CA PRO A 564 -14.00 8.11 -68.86
C PRO A 564 -14.98 7.56 -69.92
N THR A 565 -16.01 8.32 -70.21
CA THR A 565 -16.84 8.05 -71.37
C THR A 565 -15.97 8.03 -72.60
N THR A 566 -16.23 7.10 -73.52
CA THR A 566 -15.45 6.95 -74.74
C THR A 566 -16.37 6.88 -75.91
N VAL A 567 -16.17 7.77 -76.86
CA VAL A 567 -16.91 7.82 -78.13
C VAL A 567 -15.93 7.60 -79.26
N GLU A 568 -16.21 6.63 -80.07
CA GLU A 568 -15.41 6.33 -81.25
C GLU A 568 -16.03 6.95 -82.48
N PHE A 569 -15.28 7.74 -83.17
CA PHE A 569 -15.70 8.39 -84.44
C PHE A 569 -14.99 7.76 -85.62
N ARG A 570 -15.79 7.31 -86.61
CA ARG A 570 -15.25 6.72 -87.83
C ARG A 570 -15.64 7.55 -89.02
N LYS A 571 -14.72 7.80 -89.93
CA LYS A 571 -14.92 8.38 -91.24
C LYS A 571 -14.63 7.32 -92.27
N SER A 572 -15.68 6.77 -92.89
CA SER A 572 -15.57 5.66 -93.83
C SER A 572 -15.98 6.07 -95.24
N ASP A 573 -15.41 5.43 -96.20
CA ASP A 573 -15.89 5.46 -97.56
C ASP A 573 -17.21 4.69 -97.67
N LEU A 574 -18.26 5.35 -98.28
CA LEU A 574 -19.58 4.78 -98.33
C LEU A 574 -19.65 3.52 -99.21
N THR A 575 -18.72 3.36 -100.15
CA THR A 575 -18.72 2.25 -101.15
C THR A 575 -17.98 1.03 -100.65
N THR A 576 -16.79 1.30 -100.01
CA THR A 576 -15.89 0.20 -99.56
C THR A 576 -16.08 -0.14 -98.08
N GLY A 577 -16.62 0.78 -97.27
CA GLY A 577 -16.73 0.62 -95.83
C GLY A 577 -15.42 0.77 -95.07
N GLU A 578 -14.31 1.05 -95.78
CA GLU A 578 -12.96 1.21 -95.17
C GLU A 578 -12.78 2.65 -94.59
N GLU A 579 -11.93 2.80 -93.57
CA GLU A 579 -11.66 4.12 -93.04
C GLU A 579 -11.08 5.04 -94.10
N LEU A 580 -11.57 6.33 -94.06
CA LEU A 580 -11.26 7.34 -95.06
C LEU A 580 -10.32 8.38 -94.45
N PRO A 581 -9.00 8.33 -94.72
CA PRO A 581 -8.05 9.30 -94.15
C PRO A 581 -8.09 10.63 -94.89
N GLY A 582 -7.79 11.75 -94.18
CA GLY A 582 -7.57 13.06 -94.73
C GLY A 582 -8.77 14.01 -94.64
N ALA A 583 -9.93 13.64 -94.11
CA ALA A 583 -11.00 14.55 -93.77
C ALA A 583 -10.75 15.26 -92.49
N LYS A 584 -10.98 16.56 -92.37
CA LYS A 584 -10.96 17.30 -91.09
C LYS A 584 -12.33 17.28 -90.48
N LEU A 585 -12.39 16.87 -89.20
CA LEU A 585 -13.59 16.74 -88.42
C LEU A 585 -13.48 17.55 -87.14
N GLU A 586 -14.57 18.11 -86.69
CA GLU A 586 -14.66 18.92 -85.46
C GLU A 586 -15.93 18.47 -84.71
N VAL A 587 -15.84 18.30 -83.42
CA VAL A 587 -16.93 18.11 -82.49
C VAL A 587 -17.10 19.36 -81.63
N THR A 588 -18.31 19.91 -81.67
CA THR A 588 -18.71 21.06 -80.85
C THR A 588 -19.78 20.66 -79.84
N ASP A 589 -19.82 21.34 -78.71
CA ASP A 589 -20.91 21.25 -77.73
C ASP A 589 -22.14 22.09 -78.17
N GLN A 590 -23.17 22.11 -77.34
CA GLN A 590 -24.41 22.82 -77.59
C GLN A 590 -24.24 24.34 -77.71
N ASP A 591 -23.22 24.89 -77.06
CA ASP A 591 -22.89 26.33 -77.10
C ASP A 591 -21.97 26.68 -78.27
N GLY A 592 -21.61 25.68 -79.08
CA GLY A 592 -20.75 25.85 -80.24
C GLY A 592 -19.24 25.90 -79.87
N THR A 593 -18.84 25.48 -78.65
CA THR A 593 -17.46 25.40 -78.26
C THR A 593 -16.85 24.14 -78.87
N VAL A 594 -15.68 24.26 -79.50
CA VAL A 594 -14.94 23.11 -80.06
C VAL A 594 -14.41 22.25 -78.91
N VAL A 595 -14.90 20.98 -78.86
CA VAL A 595 -14.48 19.97 -77.88
C VAL A 595 -13.25 19.25 -78.36
N ASP A 596 -13.23 18.89 -79.71
CA ASP A 596 -12.08 18.25 -80.31
C ASP A 596 -12.06 18.49 -81.82
N GLU A 597 -10.88 18.56 -82.43
CA GLU A 597 -10.61 18.71 -83.86
C GLU A 597 -9.54 17.76 -84.33
N TRP A 598 -9.81 16.97 -85.34
CA TRP A 598 -8.82 16.01 -85.85
C TRP A 598 -8.87 15.85 -87.36
N THR A 599 -7.86 15.20 -87.90
CA THR A 599 -7.83 14.70 -89.29
C THR A 599 -8.04 13.21 -89.29
N SER A 600 -9.02 12.68 -90.02
CA SER A 600 -9.30 11.26 -90.10
C SER A 600 -8.06 10.48 -90.56
N GLY A 601 -7.81 9.34 -89.91
CA GLY A 601 -6.76 8.40 -90.23
C GLY A 601 -7.27 7.07 -90.77
N THR A 602 -6.41 6.05 -90.65
CA THR A 602 -6.77 4.63 -90.94
C THR A 602 -7.38 3.93 -89.72
N GLU A 603 -7.40 4.59 -88.58
CA GLU A 603 -7.97 4.09 -87.33
C GLU A 603 -9.05 5.06 -86.85
N PRO A 604 -10.05 4.60 -86.14
CA PRO A 604 -11.05 5.49 -85.54
C PRO A 604 -10.46 6.55 -84.65
N HIS A 605 -11.06 7.70 -84.61
CA HIS A 605 -10.69 8.73 -83.60
C HIS A 605 -11.53 8.57 -82.35
N ILE A 606 -10.88 8.63 -81.19
CA ILE A 606 -11.50 8.43 -79.89
C ILE A 606 -11.50 9.74 -79.12
N ILE A 607 -12.72 10.19 -78.75
CA ILE A 607 -12.89 11.32 -77.85
C ILE A 607 -13.31 10.74 -76.50
N LYS A 608 -12.65 11.18 -75.48
CA LYS A 608 -12.96 10.80 -74.07
C LYS A 608 -13.63 11.96 -73.33
N GLU A 609 -14.27 11.63 -72.21
CA GLU A 609 -14.82 12.57 -71.22
C GLU A 609 -16.02 13.39 -71.79
N LEU A 610 -16.72 12.90 -72.83
CA LEU A 610 -17.95 13.51 -73.27
C LEU A 610 -19.08 13.25 -72.26
N GLU A 611 -19.83 14.31 -71.87
CA GLU A 611 -20.90 14.20 -70.90
C GLU A 611 -22.06 13.39 -71.44
N VAL A 612 -22.52 12.40 -70.67
CA VAL A 612 -23.66 11.53 -71.02
C VAL A 612 -24.97 12.32 -71.03
N GLY A 613 -25.71 12.22 -72.14
CA GLY A 613 -27.03 12.90 -72.30
C GLY A 613 -26.94 14.32 -72.87
N LYS A 614 -25.71 14.84 -73.12
CA LYS A 614 -25.53 16.10 -73.85
C LYS A 614 -25.48 15.86 -75.36
N GLU A 615 -25.94 16.82 -76.10
CA GLU A 615 -25.85 16.84 -77.58
C GLU A 615 -24.49 17.43 -77.98
N TYR A 616 -23.83 16.75 -78.85
CA TYR A 616 -22.63 17.21 -79.52
C TYR A 616 -22.83 17.20 -81.04
N THR A 617 -22.27 18.16 -81.74
CA THR A 617 -22.40 18.27 -83.21
C THR A 617 -21.06 17.89 -83.82
N LEU A 618 -21.04 16.80 -84.63
CA LEU A 618 -19.87 16.44 -85.43
C LEU A 618 -19.99 17.15 -86.80
N THR A 619 -18.98 17.92 -87.11
CA THR A 619 -18.92 18.65 -88.39
C THR A 619 -17.70 18.24 -89.18
N GLU A 620 -17.84 17.91 -90.46
CA GLU A 620 -16.69 17.79 -91.35
C GLU A 620 -16.37 19.20 -91.92
N THR A 621 -15.21 19.72 -91.56
CA THR A 621 -14.74 21.08 -91.91
C THR A 621 -13.96 21.11 -93.22
N LEU A 622 -13.36 19.95 -93.56
CA LEU A 622 -12.66 19.75 -94.85
C LEU A 622 -12.80 18.27 -95.27
N PRO A 623 -13.29 18.00 -96.49
CA PRO A 623 -13.40 16.62 -96.95
C PRO A 623 -12.04 16.05 -97.33
N ALA A 624 -11.90 14.71 -97.33
CA ALA A 624 -10.77 14.02 -97.89
C ALA A 624 -10.61 14.22 -99.38
N ASP A 625 -9.40 14.16 -99.91
CA ASP A 625 -9.07 14.34 -101.33
C ASP A 625 -9.92 13.41 -102.21
N GLY A 626 -10.65 14.04 -103.14
CA GLY A 626 -11.60 13.32 -104.04
C GLY A 626 -13.00 13.07 -103.56
N TYR A 627 -13.37 13.58 -102.40
CA TYR A 627 -14.66 13.43 -101.72
C TYR A 627 -15.34 14.83 -101.61
N VAL A 628 -16.72 14.79 -101.42
CA VAL A 628 -17.49 16.00 -101.16
C VAL A 628 -17.86 16.12 -99.70
N LEU A 629 -18.00 17.34 -99.20
CA LEU A 629 -18.36 17.61 -97.81
C LEU A 629 -19.64 16.90 -97.44
N SER A 630 -19.66 16.17 -96.32
CA SER A 630 -20.77 15.48 -95.74
C SER A 630 -21.28 16.23 -94.52
N LEU A 631 -22.60 16.47 -94.41
CA LEU A 631 -23.17 17.00 -93.18
C LEU A 631 -23.72 15.80 -92.35
N ILE A 632 -23.21 15.60 -91.20
CA ILE A 632 -23.63 14.56 -90.29
C ILE A 632 -24.01 15.22 -88.95
N HIS A 633 -25.23 14.96 -88.49
CA HIS A 633 -25.66 15.29 -87.11
C HIS A 633 -25.73 14.00 -86.32
N ILE A 634 -25.09 13.92 -85.18
CA ILE A 634 -25.16 12.84 -84.21
C ILE A 634 -25.77 13.40 -82.93
N SER A 635 -26.94 12.88 -82.53
CA SER A 635 -27.55 13.14 -81.24
C SER A 635 -27.36 11.91 -80.34
N GLU A 636 -26.77 12.06 -79.17
CA GLU A 636 -26.50 11.15 -78.06
C GLU A 636 -25.34 10.17 -78.22
N PRO A 637 -24.38 10.17 -77.27
CA PRO A 637 -23.51 9.03 -77.02
C PRO A 637 -24.27 7.88 -76.32
N THR A 638 -24.49 6.78 -77.04
CA THR A 638 -25.22 5.63 -76.50
C THR A 638 -24.36 4.86 -75.46
N ARG A 639 -24.96 4.63 -74.31
CA ARG A 639 -24.41 3.71 -73.29
C ARG A 639 -24.13 2.34 -73.93
N ARG A 640 -22.86 1.91 -73.94
CA ARG A 640 -22.54 0.47 -74.02
C ARG A 640 -22.62 -0.13 -72.64
N THR A 641 -23.60 -0.99 -72.42
CA THR A 641 -23.57 -1.98 -71.33
C THR A 641 -22.42 -2.94 -71.57
N PRO A 642 -21.54 -3.19 -70.60
CA PRO A 642 -20.57 -4.26 -70.72
C PRO A 642 -21.30 -5.61 -70.76
N ILE A 643 -20.88 -6.48 -71.70
CA ILE A 643 -21.30 -7.89 -71.74
C ILE A 643 -20.54 -8.66 -70.70
#